data_0db1b60a6ddc7a4802af4329ead2e1c1
#
_entry.id   0db1b60a6ddc7a4802af4329ead2e1c1
#
_cell.length_a   1.000
_cell.length_b   1.000
_cell.length_c   1.000
_cell.angle_alpha   90.00
_cell.angle_beta   90.00
_cell.angle_gamma   90.00
#
_symmetry.space_group_name_H-M   'P 1'
#
loop_
_entity.id
_entity.type
_entity.pdbx_description
1 polymer ?
#
loop_
_entity_poly.entity_id
_entity_poly.type
_entity_poly.pdbx_seq_one_letter_code
_entity_poly.pdbx_strand_id
1 'polypeptide(L)'
;MRFLDVLGFRSMKRGAGSLIYPFFVCVYLCLSAVNISSQGLPVAAPQTVGMNAAKLNQIDALVEADIAAKKLPGAVVIVGHKGKIVFRKAYGNRSLVPTVEKMTVDTIFDVASLTKPIATATSIMILVEQGKLRLSDTVGMYITDIDDPQAKRVTIQQLLTHTSGYRPDFDLGEKWTGREGMLAALKKEKLRAAPGTKFVYSDIGFIVLGEIITRLTSYGDNLGWHTMTVSDFGSRNFFDQLGKNTYFRQFEPIGPEKQTVESFVHYENALPRTAPTENVRGQNSYLGSQFHGDSKTGDRILRGQVHDPTSFRMGGVAGHAGLFSTADDLARYCQMMLNGGTLNGKRLLSAHTISRMTAPYVVSESGDARGLGWDINTSFSGNRGELFPLGSFGHTGFTGTSVWIDRVSQTFVVFLSNRVHPDGKGDVGPLRAKVATVVASAVEDTPIEKWKAAEAEFNAAVAAQVPRFKAQLDAANNSQSAIRNPQSAMVLNGIDILERDKFKQLDGLKIGLVTNHTGRNLAGKQTIDILKEAANVTLVSLFSPEHGIRGELDTEKIDDSKDEKTGLPVYSLYKDGMRRPKPEQLAGLDAIVYDIQDIGARFYTYTATLKNVMEEAAKAKIPVIVLDRPNPINGNLIEGAPADEDKLSFIAAHTIPVRYGLTIGELGTMMNAERKIGADLRVIKMEGWSRSMWFDETGQTWVNPSPNMRSLTEATLYPGIGLLETTNVSVGRGTDTPFEIVGAPWIDGRKLAAYLNSRSIRGVRFVPVRFRPKASVFKDEECGGINIVITNRDEFNSVRAGYEIAAALRKNYPADWQVDKYARLLVNSEVLEAVKRGDTPQMIENAAAAKNDEFARRRALYLLYK
;
A
#
# COMPACT_ATOMS: atom_id res chain seq x y z
N MET A 1 -12.50 17.21 51.73
CA MET A 1 -13.69 17.66 52.51
C MET A 1 -14.66 18.26 51.49
N ARG A 2 -15.83 17.73 51.28
CA ARG A 2 -16.92 17.93 50.31
C ARG A 2 -16.93 16.85 49.21
N PHE A 3 -17.57 15.72 49.60
CA PHE A 3 -18.37 14.86 48.71
C PHE A 3 -19.03 13.75 49.59
N LEU A 4 -19.89 14.15 50.49
CA LEU A 4 -20.68 13.25 51.36
C LEU A 4 -21.95 13.98 51.84
N ASP A 5 -22.80 14.36 50.91
CA ASP A 5 -24.14 14.86 51.25
C ASP A 5 -25.06 14.56 50.06
N VAL A 6 -25.46 13.32 49.90
CA VAL A 6 -26.72 12.89 49.26
C VAL A 6 -26.89 11.39 49.57
N LEU A 7 -27.43 11.07 50.70
CA LEU A 7 -28.28 9.92 51.01
C LEU A 7 -28.75 10.06 52.46
N GLY A 8 -29.95 10.63 52.62
CA GLY A 8 -30.60 10.81 53.92
C GLY A 8 -30.96 9.49 54.58
N PHE A 9 -30.41 9.25 55.74
CA PHE A 9 -30.91 8.23 56.68
C PHE A 9 -31.50 8.94 57.92
N ARG A 10 -32.86 8.93 58.01
CA ARG A 10 -33.57 9.22 59.22
C ARG A 10 -33.41 8.08 60.20
N SER A 11 -33.11 8.45 61.46
CA SER A 11 -33.00 7.58 62.63
C SER A 11 -34.24 6.76 62.87
N MET A 12 -34.06 5.46 63.18
CA MET A 12 -35.01 4.69 63.99
C MET A 12 -34.28 3.84 65.03
N LYS A 13 -34.77 3.91 66.25
CA LYS A 13 -34.21 3.33 67.46
C LYS A 13 -34.52 1.84 67.66
N ARG A 14 -33.52 1.12 68.16
CA ARG A 14 -33.58 -0.06 69.08
C ARG A 14 -34.30 -1.34 68.62
N GLY A 15 -33.54 -2.38 68.52
CA GLY A 15 -33.98 -3.78 68.62
C GLY A 15 -32.73 -4.68 68.54
N ALA A 16 -32.20 -5.17 69.66
CA ALA A 16 -31.10 -6.12 69.71
C ALA A 16 -31.58 -7.49 69.28
N GLY A 17 -30.90 -8.05 68.24
CA GLY A 17 -31.04 -9.42 67.85
C GLY A 17 -30.58 -9.66 66.45
N SER A 18 -29.54 -10.48 66.27
CA SER A 18 -29.04 -11.09 65.03
C SER A 18 -28.26 -10.15 64.00
N LEU A 19 -27.09 -9.75 64.41
CA LEU A 19 -26.12 -9.03 63.54
C LEU A 19 -24.90 -9.92 63.19
N ILE A 20 -25.13 -11.20 62.90
CA ILE A 20 -24.04 -12.16 62.52
C ILE A 20 -24.11 -12.61 61.05
N TYR A 21 -25.25 -12.52 60.37
CA TYR A 21 -25.37 -13.06 59.00
C TYR A 21 -24.95 -12.11 57.88
N PRO A 22 -25.00 -10.77 57.94
CA PRO A 22 -24.53 -9.95 56.82
C PRO A 22 -23.00 -9.76 56.79
N PHE A 23 -22.28 -10.00 57.90
CA PHE A 23 -20.83 -9.85 57.91
C PHE A 23 -20.08 -10.97 57.17
N PHE A 24 -20.62 -12.20 57.22
CA PHE A 24 -20.04 -13.33 56.46
C PHE A 24 -20.32 -13.25 54.97
N VAL A 25 -21.43 -12.71 54.51
CA VAL A 25 -21.72 -12.54 53.07
C VAL A 25 -20.88 -11.41 52.44
N CYS A 26 -20.66 -10.31 53.17
CA CYS A 26 -19.76 -9.25 52.70
C CYS A 26 -18.27 -9.67 52.71
N VAL A 27 -17.84 -10.48 53.70
CA VAL A 27 -16.49 -11.02 53.73
C VAL A 27 -16.29 -12.09 52.64
N TYR A 28 -17.32 -12.90 52.31
CA TYR A 28 -17.25 -13.85 51.19
C TYR A 28 -17.31 -13.15 49.82
N LEU A 29 -18.05 -12.07 49.68
CA LEU A 29 -18.05 -11.22 48.46
C LEU A 29 -16.79 -10.35 48.34
N CYS A 30 -16.18 -9.93 49.44
CA CYS A 30 -14.87 -9.26 49.38
C CYS A 30 -13.70 -10.22 49.22
N LEU A 31 -13.82 -11.50 49.57
CA LEU A 31 -12.80 -12.54 49.31
C LEU A 31 -12.90 -13.10 47.89
N SER A 32 -14.01 -12.94 47.18
CA SER A 32 -14.12 -13.27 45.74
C SER A 32 -13.70 -12.12 44.80
N ALA A 33 -13.41 -10.92 45.34
CA ALA A 33 -12.72 -9.84 44.63
C ALA A 33 -11.20 -9.93 44.79
N VAL A 34 -10.67 -11.17 44.95
CA VAL A 34 -9.23 -11.42 44.99
C VAL A 34 -8.69 -11.41 43.58
N ASN A 35 -7.94 -10.36 43.29
CA ASN A 35 -6.80 -10.35 42.37
C ASN A 35 -6.94 -11.24 41.15
N ILE A 36 -7.53 -10.74 40.10
CA ILE A 36 -7.14 -11.13 38.73
C ILE A 36 -5.77 -10.48 38.49
N SER A 37 -4.78 -10.83 39.29
CA SER A 37 -3.39 -10.72 38.94
C SER A 37 -3.14 -11.80 37.89
N SER A 38 -2.46 -11.49 36.81
CA SER A 38 -2.07 -12.30 35.68
C SER A 38 -1.63 -13.72 36.10
N GLN A 39 -2.58 -14.62 36.34
CA GLN A 39 -2.23 -16.02 36.57
C GLN A 39 -1.66 -16.57 35.25
N GLY A 40 -0.50 -17.25 35.34
CA GLY A 40 0.08 -18.00 34.23
C GLY A 40 -0.90 -19.00 33.66
N LEU A 41 -0.60 -19.54 32.48
CA LEU A 41 -1.40 -20.64 31.95
C LEU A 41 -1.38 -21.80 32.94
N PRO A 42 -2.53 -22.49 33.15
CA PRO A 42 -2.59 -23.61 34.10
C PRO A 42 -1.66 -24.76 33.66
N VAL A 43 -1.04 -25.42 34.64
CA VAL A 43 -0.13 -26.56 34.40
C VAL A 43 -0.92 -27.86 34.51
N ALA A 44 -0.59 -28.84 33.66
CA ALA A 44 -1.19 -30.16 33.72
C ALA A 44 -0.12 -31.25 33.47
N ALA A 45 -0.34 -32.44 34.02
CA ALA A 45 0.47 -33.57 33.64
C ALA A 45 0.17 -33.93 32.18
N PRO A 46 1.19 -34.17 31.33
CA PRO A 46 1.00 -34.42 29.89
C PRO A 46 -0.08 -35.44 29.54
N GLN A 47 -0.10 -36.56 30.26
CA GLN A 47 -1.04 -37.64 30.01
C GLN A 47 -2.49 -37.24 30.23
N THR A 48 -2.76 -36.29 31.11
CA THR A 48 -4.14 -35.83 31.42
C THR A 48 -4.76 -34.99 30.29
N VAL A 49 -3.95 -34.60 29.35
CA VAL A 49 -4.37 -33.76 28.20
C VAL A 49 -4.00 -34.40 26.85
N GLY A 50 -3.64 -35.69 26.82
CA GLY A 50 -3.40 -36.41 25.58
C GLY A 50 -1.99 -36.26 25.00
N MET A 51 -0.98 -36.05 25.86
CA MET A 51 0.41 -36.01 25.45
C MET A 51 1.27 -37.07 26.18
N ASN A 52 2.28 -37.60 25.48
CA ASN A 52 3.20 -38.59 26.00
C ASN A 52 4.34 -37.93 26.80
N ALA A 53 4.34 -38.10 28.11
CA ALA A 53 5.35 -37.54 29.00
C ALA A 53 6.75 -38.14 28.76
N ALA A 54 6.86 -39.44 28.44
CA ALA A 54 8.17 -40.07 28.21
C ALA A 54 8.84 -39.49 26.95
N LYS A 55 8.07 -39.19 25.90
CA LYS A 55 8.59 -38.50 24.72
C LYS A 55 8.99 -37.08 25.06
N LEU A 56 8.17 -36.30 25.78
CA LEU A 56 8.53 -34.92 26.18
C LEU A 56 9.82 -34.89 27.00
N ASN A 57 10.07 -35.85 27.87
CA ASN A 57 11.30 -35.92 28.67
C ASN A 57 12.57 -36.14 27.81
N GLN A 58 12.46 -36.56 26.53
CA GLN A 58 13.61 -36.61 25.62
C GLN A 58 14.18 -35.23 25.31
N ILE A 59 13.41 -34.17 25.52
CA ILE A 59 13.88 -32.78 25.38
C ILE A 59 15.08 -32.54 26.32
N ASP A 60 15.11 -33.12 27.52
CA ASP A 60 16.19 -32.95 28.48
C ASP A 60 17.53 -33.35 27.87
N ALA A 61 17.61 -34.57 27.38
CA ALA A 61 18.86 -35.11 26.79
C ALA A 61 19.32 -34.32 25.55
N LEU A 62 18.38 -33.82 24.73
CA LEU A 62 18.70 -33.00 23.56
C LEU A 62 19.32 -31.66 23.94
N VAL A 63 18.72 -30.95 24.91
CA VAL A 63 19.18 -29.62 25.34
C VAL A 63 20.51 -29.76 26.10
N GLU A 64 20.62 -30.70 27.01
CA GLU A 64 21.81 -30.94 27.81
C GLU A 64 23.02 -31.35 26.97
N ALA A 65 22.82 -32.15 25.91
CA ALA A 65 23.87 -32.52 24.96
C ALA A 65 24.42 -31.30 24.21
N ASP A 66 23.55 -30.39 23.74
CA ASP A 66 23.99 -29.21 23.02
C ASP A 66 24.63 -28.16 23.96
N ILE A 67 24.22 -28.07 25.23
CA ILE A 67 24.91 -27.28 26.27
C ILE A 67 26.32 -27.85 26.53
N ALA A 68 26.44 -29.19 26.73
CA ALA A 68 27.72 -29.86 26.90
C ALA A 68 28.65 -29.65 25.69
N ALA A 69 28.08 -29.63 24.49
CA ALA A 69 28.81 -29.32 23.25
C ALA A 69 29.10 -27.81 23.05
N LYS A 70 28.78 -26.93 24.01
CA LYS A 70 28.98 -25.49 24.02
C LYS A 70 28.30 -24.75 22.85
N LYS A 71 27.20 -25.27 22.33
CA LYS A 71 26.41 -24.62 21.27
C LYS A 71 25.50 -23.53 21.81
N LEU A 72 25.17 -23.56 23.11
CA LEU A 72 24.40 -22.56 23.82
C LEU A 72 24.76 -22.58 25.30
N PRO A 73 24.64 -21.47 26.03
CA PRO A 73 24.91 -21.45 27.48
C PRO A 73 23.78 -22.09 28.29
N GLY A 74 22.58 -21.98 27.83
CA GLY A 74 21.37 -22.52 28.45
C GLY A 74 20.09 -22.14 27.68
N ALA A 75 18.97 -22.68 28.11
CA ALA A 75 17.66 -22.42 27.50
C ALA A 75 16.52 -22.52 28.52
N VAL A 76 15.38 -21.94 28.14
CA VAL A 76 14.06 -22.19 28.73
C VAL A 76 13.17 -22.76 27.65
N VAL A 77 12.54 -23.92 27.95
CA VAL A 77 11.61 -24.59 27.04
C VAL A 77 10.24 -24.70 27.71
N ILE A 78 9.21 -24.21 26.99
CA ILE A 78 7.81 -24.39 27.38
C ILE A 78 7.06 -25.08 26.24
N VAL A 79 6.26 -26.10 26.58
CA VAL A 79 5.28 -26.69 25.69
C VAL A 79 3.88 -26.49 26.27
N GLY A 80 3.01 -25.93 25.44
CA GLY A 80 1.58 -25.81 25.75
C GLY A 80 0.75 -26.69 24.86
N HIS A 81 -0.31 -27.30 25.42
CA HIS A 81 -1.26 -28.14 24.72
C HIS A 81 -2.67 -27.92 25.28
N LYS A 82 -3.64 -27.63 24.40
CA LYS A 82 -5.05 -27.42 24.79
C LYS A 82 -5.24 -26.48 25.99
N GLY A 83 -4.54 -25.37 25.98
CA GLY A 83 -4.67 -24.35 27.04
C GLY A 83 -3.91 -24.63 28.34
N LYS A 84 -3.10 -25.69 28.41
CA LYS A 84 -2.32 -26.09 29.57
C LYS A 84 -0.83 -26.11 29.25
N ILE A 85 0.01 -25.75 30.20
CA ILE A 85 1.44 -25.98 30.15
C ILE A 85 1.70 -27.44 30.52
N VAL A 86 2.30 -28.20 29.64
CA VAL A 86 2.59 -29.64 29.81
C VAL A 86 4.09 -29.93 30.01
N PHE A 87 4.92 -28.94 29.66
CA PHE A 87 6.36 -29.00 29.90
C PHE A 87 6.88 -27.58 30.15
N ARG A 88 7.70 -27.39 31.20
CA ARG A 88 8.26 -26.08 31.55
C ARG A 88 9.56 -26.25 32.32
N LYS A 89 10.70 -26.00 31.68
CA LYS A 89 12.02 -26.29 32.25
C LYS A 89 13.08 -25.30 31.81
N ALA A 90 14.01 -25.00 32.72
CA ALA A 90 15.22 -24.23 32.46
C ALA A 90 16.45 -25.14 32.52
N TYR A 91 17.42 -24.88 31.63
CA TYR A 91 18.63 -25.66 31.44
C TYR A 91 19.86 -24.76 31.46
N GLY A 92 20.97 -25.27 32.00
CA GLY A 92 22.29 -24.64 31.94
C GLY A 92 22.35 -23.28 32.66
N ASN A 93 22.98 -22.32 32.05
CA ASN A 93 23.26 -21.00 32.63
C ASN A 93 22.70 -19.87 31.73
N ARG A 94 22.21 -18.79 32.35
CA ARG A 94 21.85 -17.58 31.62
C ARG A 94 23.06 -16.69 31.36
N SER A 95 24.09 -16.79 32.19
CA SER A 95 25.36 -16.07 32.01
C SER A 95 26.54 -17.00 32.24
N LEU A 96 27.57 -16.87 31.43
CA LEU A 96 28.86 -17.55 31.58
C LEU A 96 29.97 -16.58 32.03
N VAL A 97 29.82 -15.31 31.64
CA VAL A 97 30.76 -14.23 31.96
C VAL A 97 30.00 -12.94 32.29
N PRO A 98 30.49 -12.07 33.18
CA PRO A 98 31.71 -12.21 33.96
C PRO A 98 31.58 -13.26 35.08
N THR A 99 30.34 -13.60 35.47
CA THR A 99 30.00 -14.61 36.46
C THR A 99 29.04 -15.64 35.89
N VAL A 100 29.18 -16.90 36.36
CA VAL A 100 28.27 -17.96 35.99
C VAL A 100 26.96 -17.80 36.78
N GLU A 101 25.85 -17.63 36.04
CA GLU A 101 24.52 -17.51 36.62
C GLU A 101 23.62 -18.61 36.07
N LYS A 102 22.90 -19.32 36.93
CA LYS A 102 21.98 -20.38 36.56
C LYS A 102 20.82 -19.81 35.74
N MET A 103 20.41 -20.55 34.71
CA MET A 103 19.16 -20.27 34.01
C MET A 103 17.97 -20.52 34.91
N THR A 104 16.99 -19.64 34.91
CA THR A 104 15.71 -19.77 35.62
C THR A 104 14.56 -19.65 34.66
N VAL A 105 13.41 -20.25 34.97
CA VAL A 105 12.22 -20.24 34.08
C VAL A 105 11.67 -18.84 33.86
N ASP A 106 11.90 -17.91 34.77
CA ASP A 106 11.52 -16.50 34.71
C ASP A 106 12.60 -15.60 34.06
N THR A 107 13.64 -16.19 33.49
CA THR A 107 14.67 -15.45 32.77
C THR A 107 14.06 -14.66 31.62
N ILE A 108 14.44 -13.38 31.53
CA ILE A 108 14.03 -12.47 30.46
C ILE A 108 15.06 -12.51 29.34
N PHE A 109 14.59 -12.61 28.10
CA PHE A 109 15.43 -12.68 26.91
C PHE A 109 15.18 -11.52 25.98
N ASP A 110 16.24 -11.03 25.33
CA ASP A 110 16.09 -10.32 24.06
C ASP A 110 15.56 -11.30 23.01
N VAL A 111 14.32 -11.12 22.59
CA VAL A 111 13.67 -12.06 21.69
C VAL A 111 13.93 -11.77 20.20
N ALA A 112 14.75 -10.77 19.92
CA ALA A 112 15.18 -10.38 18.57
C ALA A 112 14.00 -10.31 17.57
N SER A 113 14.09 -11.04 16.46
CA SER A 113 13.08 -10.98 15.38
C SER A 113 11.69 -11.54 15.76
N LEU A 114 11.49 -12.15 16.93
CA LEU A 114 10.14 -12.39 17.45
C LEU A 114 9.37 -11.09 17.70
N THR A 115 10.08 -9.96 17.79
CA THR A 115 9.48 -8.61 17.79
C THR A 115 8.53 -8.41 16.60
N LYS A 116 8.89 -8.92 15.41
CA LYS A 116 8.13 -8.76 14.16
C LYS A 116 6.69 -9.28 14.27
N PRO A 117 6.45 -10.58 14.54
CA PRO A 117 5.09 -11.09 14.66
C PRO A 117 4.40 -10.60 15.94
N ILE A 118 5.11 -10.59 17.09
CA ILE A 118 4.50 -10.37 18.40
C ILE A 118 4.13 -8.89 18.61
N ALA A 119 5.07 -7.97 18.39
CA ALA A 119 4.81 -6.56 18.62
C ALA A 119 4.25 -5.88 17.36
N THR A 120 4.99 -5.92 16.25
CA THR A 120 4.71 -5.08 15.08
C THR A 120 3.51 -5.58 14.26
N ALA A 121 3.51 -6.86 13.86
CA ALA A 121 2.39 -7.40 13.09
C ALA A 121 1.08 -7.37 13.89
N THR A 122 1.12 -7.70 15.18
CA THR A 122 -0.05 -7.59 16.07
C THR A 122 -0.57 -6.15 16.13
N SER A 123 0.32 -5.16 16.30
CA SER A 123 -0.06 -3.73 16.32
C SER A 123 -0.68 -3.28 14.98
N ILE A 124 -0.08 -3.67 13.85
CA ILE A 124 -0.65 -3.39 12.52
C ILE A 124 -2.03 -4.00 12.39
N MET A 125 -2.25 -5.23 12.84
CA MET A 125 -3.55 -5.89 12.71
C MET A 125 -4.60 -5.33 13.66
N ILE A 126 -4.21 -4.79 14.82
CA ILE A 126 -5.10 -3.99 15.67
C ILE A 126 -5.54 -2.71 14.94
N LEU A 127 -4.61 -2.02 14.27
CA LEU A 127 -4.94 -0.82 13.47
C LEU A 127 -5.84 -1.15 12.28
N VAL A 128 -5.67 -2.33 11.67
CA VAL A 128 -6.57 -2.84 10.63
C VAL A 128 -7.98 -3.07 11.19
N GLU A 129 -8.13 -3.71 12.35
CA GLU A 129 -9.43 -3.89 13.02
C GLU A 129 -10.10 -2.57 13.41
N GLN A 130 -9.31 -1.57 13.75
CA GLN A 130 -9.79 -0.22 14.04
C GLN A 130 -10.17 0.58 12.77
N GLY A 131 -9.97 0.01 11.58
CA GLY A 131 -10.23 0.69 10.31
C GLY A 131 -9.26 1.84 9.99
N LYS A 132 -8.14 1.95 10.72
CA LYS A 132 -7.14 3.01 10.52
C LYS A 132 -6.12 2.71 9.43
N LEU A 133 -6.04 1.44 9.02
CA LEU A 133 -5.05 0.93 8.10
C LEU A 133 -5.64 -0.24 7.31
N ARG A 134 -5.25 -0.41 6.03
CA ARG A 134 -5.59 -1.59 5.23
C ARG A 134 -4.30 -2.30 4.80
N LEU A 135 -4.40 -3.61 4.59
CA LEU A 135 -3.27 -4.40 4.08
C LEU A 135 -2.85 -3.99 2.65
N SER A 136 -3.77 -3.42 1.88
CA SER A 136 -3.52 -2.89 0.53
C SER A 136 -3.04 -1.45 0.51
N ASP A 137 -3.02 -0.74 1.63
CA ASP A 137 -2.52 0.63 1.68
C ASP A 137 -1.02 0.64 1.40
N THR A 138 -0.56 1.70 0.75
CA THR A 138 0.84 1.81 0.34
C THR A 138 1.67 2.62 1.34
N VAL A 139 2.96 2.35 1.39
CA VAL A 139 3.91 3.09 2.24
C VAL A 139 3.82 4.58 1.99
N GLY A 140 3.71 5.02 0.73
CA GLY A 140 3.62 6.43 0.35
C GLY A 140 2.42 7.18 0.93
N MET A 141 1.35 6.47 1.33
CA MET A 141 0.21 7.09 2.02
C MET A 141 0.55 7.58 3.44
N TYR A 142 1.55 6.96 4.06
CA TYR A 142 1.95 7.24 5.45
C TYR A 142 3.32 7.91 5.54
N ILE A 143 4.25 7.55 4.66
CA ILE A 143 5.62 8.08 4.61
C ILE A 143 5.83 8.69 3.22
N THR A 144 5.51 9.95 3.08
CA THR A 144 5.52 10.68 1.80
C THR A 144 6.94 11.03 1.34
N ASP A 145 7.88 11.19 2.30
CA ASP A 145 9.25 11.62 2.04
C ASP A 145 10.19 10.44 1.80
N ILE A 146 9.91 9.66 0.74
CA ILE A 146 10.75 8.59 0.21
C ILE A 146 11.09 8.95 -1.23
N ASP A 147 12.36 8.85 -1.62
CA ASP A 147 12.79 9.26 -2.96
C ASP A 147 12.43 8.22 -4.03
N ASP A 148 12.43 6.92 -3.68
CA ASP A 148 12.09 5.85 -4.62
C ASP A 148 10.57 5.75 -4.84
N PRO A 149 10.07 6.02 -6.07
CA PRO A 149 8.65 5.91 -6.39
C PRO A 149 8.07 4.49 -6.22
N GLN A 150 8.89 3.45 -6.44
CA GLN A 150 8.44 2.07 -6.26
C GLN A 150 8.30 1.74 -4.77
N ALA A 151 9.20 2.25 -3.92
CA ALA A 151 9.10 2.08 -2.47
C ALA A 151 7.82 2.71 -1.91
N LYS A 152 7.36 3.83 -2.47
CA LYS A 152 6.06 4.42 -2.13
C LYS A 152 4.87 3.51 -2.45
N ARG A 153 4.98 2.64 -3.45
CA ARG A 153 3.91 1.71 -3.88
C ARG A 153 3.89 0.39 -3.10
N VAL A 154 4.90 0.12 -2.30
CA VAL A 154 4.94 -1.08 -1.45
C VAL A 154 3.73 -1.11 -0.53
N THR A 155 2.98 -2.22 -0.50
CA THR A 155 1.81 -2.36 0.35
C THR A 155 2.18 -2.87 1.75
N ILE A 156 1.31 -2.61 2.72
CA ILE A 156 1.44 -3.12 4.10
C ILE A 156 1.53 -4.67 4.09
N GLN A 157 0.74 -5.34 3.25
CA GLN A 157 0.83 -6.80 3.09
C GLN A 157 2.22 -7.23 2.61
N GLN A 158 2.80 -6.55 1.63
CA GLN A 158 4.13 -6.87 1.10
C GLN A 158 5.24 -6.66 2.14
N LEU A 159 5.11 -5.66 3.02
CA LEU A 159 6.01 -5.51 4.16
C LEU A 159 5.89 -6.68 5.13
N LEU A 160 4.67 -7.05 5.54
CA LEU A 160 4.39 -8.14 6.48
C LEU A 160 4.80 -9.53 5.95
N THR A 161 4.81 -9.72 4.63
CA THR A 161 5.19 -10.99 3.98
C THR A 161 6.63 -11.02 3.47
N HIS A 162 7.42 -9.96 3.72
CA HIS A 162 8.79 -9.81 3.23
C HIS A 162 8.93 -9.89 1.69
N THR A 163 7.93 -9.36 0.98
CA THR A 163 7.94 -9.24 -0.49
C THR A 163 7.99 -7.79 -0.95
N SER A 164 8.41 -6.87 -0.08
CA SER A 164 8.49 -5.44 -0.35
C SER A 164 9.53 -5.05 -1.39
N GLY A 165 10.58 -5.85 -1.56
CA GLY A 165 11.73 -5.53 -2.40
C GLY A 165 12.83 -4.76 -1.66
N TYR A 166 12.66 -4.37 -0.41
CA TYR A 166 13.73 -3.81 0.41
C TYR A 166 14.84 -4.85 0.65
N ARG A 167 16.08 -4.37 0.76
CA ARG A 167 17.22 -5.20 1.21
C ARG A 167 17.03 -5.67 2.65
N PRO A 168 17.82 -6.67 3.12
CA PRO A 168 17.67 -7.22 4.46
C PRO A 168 17.72 -6.18 5.57
N ASP A 169 18.72 -5.29 5.58
CA ASP A 169 18.91 -4.26 6.60
C ASP A 169 19.64 -3.04 6.02
N PHE A 170 19.65 -1.93 6.77
CA PHE A 170 20.47 -0.77 6.48
C PHE A 170 21.97 -1.12 6.56
N ASP A 171 22.77 -0.34 5.85
CA ASP A 171 24.23 -0.50 5.93
C ASP A 171 24.72 -0.13 7.33
N LEU A 172 25.41 -1.07 7.97
CA LEU A 172 25.98 -0.86 9.30
C LEU A 172 27.15 0.15 9.28
N GLY A 173 27.75 0.42 8.13
CA GLY A 173 28.76 1.46 7.93
C GLY A 173 28.22 2.89 7.90
N GLU A 174 26.90 3.07 7.66
CA GLU A 174 26.27 4.38 7.69
C GLU A 174 26.20 4.92 9.13
N LYS A 175 26.62 6.18 9.29
CA LYS A 175 26.61 6.86 10.61
C LYS A 175 25.34 7.67 10.80
N TRP A 176 24.33 7.08 11.44
CA TRP A 176 23.11 7.76 11.87
C TRP A 176 22.60 7.16 13.18
N THR A 177 21.82 7.94 13.93
CA THR A 177 21.21 7.51 15.20
C THR A 177 19.80 8.07 15.33
N GLY A 178 18.98 7.41 16.15
CA GLY A 178 17.62 7.82 16.44
C GLY A 178 16.66 7.69 15.27
N ARG A 179 15.43 8.08 15.50
CA ARG A 179 14.35 8.03 14.52
C ARG A 179 14.61 8.94 13.32
N GLU A 180 15.10 10.14 13.54
CA GLU A 180 15.37 11.10 12.44
C GLU A 180 16.47 10.58 11.49
N GLY A 181 17.55 10.02 12.07
CA GLY A 181 18.60 9.39 11.27
C GLY A 181 18.09 8.21 10.45
N MET A 182 17.22 7.37 11.02
CA MET A 182 16.55 6.28 10.31
C MET A 182 15.68 6.81 9.17
N LEU A 183 14.90 7.85 9.39
CA LEU A 183 14.05 8.45 8.35
C LEU A 183 14.88 9.03 7.20
N ALA A 184 16.02 9.67 7.52
CA ALA A 184 16.93 10.18 6.50
C ALA A 184 17.59 9.06 5.67
N ALA A 185 17.89 7.90 6.28
CA ALA A 185 18.37 6.71 5.59
C ALA A 185 17.26 6.08 4.73
N LEU A 186 16.06 5.92 5.29
CA LEU A 186 14.90 5.37 4.58
C LEU A 186 14.50 6.22 3.36
N LYS A 187 14.59 7.54 3.46
CA LYS A 187 14.31 8.46 2.35
C LYS A 187 15.10 8.10 1.09
N LYS A 188 16.37 7.72 1.24
CA LYS A 188 17.31 7.41 0.15
C LYS A 188 17.32 5.93 -0.23
N GLU A 189 16.66 5.08 0.56
CA GLU A 189 16.67 3.63 0.35
C GLU A 189 15.93 3.26 -0.94
N LYS A 190 16.58 2.41 -1.75
CA LYS A 190 16.03 1.93 -3.03
C LYS A 190 15.70 0.45 -2.93
N LEU A 191 14.60 0.07 -3.57
CA LEU A 191 14.25 -1.33 -3.69
C LEU A 191 15.27 -2.11 -4.52
N ARG A 192 15.48 -3.39 -4.15
CA ARG A 192 16.35 -4.34 -4.85
C ARG A 192 15.58 -5.30 -5.76
N ALA A 193 14.26 -5.31 -5.62
CA ALA A 193 13.34 -6.07 -6.45
C ALA A 193 12.01 -5.32 -6.53
N ALA A 194 11.22 -5.58 -7.56
CA ALA A 194 9.89 -5.02 -7.66
C ALA A 194 8.99 -5.53 -6.51
N PRO A 195 8.12 -4.70 -5.94
CA PRO A 195 7.22 -5.09 -4.87
C PRO A 195 6.36 -6.30 -5.24
N GLY A 196 6.30 -7.30 -4.36
CA GLY A 196 5.50 -8.50 -4.53
C GLY A 196 6.12 -9.60 -5.41
N THR A 197 7.36 -9.46 -5.89
CA THR A 197 7.96 -10.39 -6.86
C THR A 197 9.01 -11.32 -6.29
N LYS A 198 9.58 -10.97 -5.13
CA LYS A 198 10.65 -11.74 -4.53
C LYS A 198 10.54 -11.74 -3.01
N PHE A 199 10.66 -12.92 -2.43
CA PHE A 199 10.85 -13.07 -0.99
C PHE A 199 12.27 -12.67 -0.60
N VAL A 200 12.38 -11.60 0.19
CA VAL A 200 13.64 -11.15 0.81
C VAL A 200 13.32 -10.80 2.25
N TYR A 201 13.79 -11.62 3.19
CA TYR A 201 13.63 -11.31 4.61
C TYR A 201 14.27 -9.94 4.90
N SER A 202 13.47 -8.97 5.29
CA SER A 202 13.88 -7.57 5.40
C SER A 202 13.48 -6.96 6.75
N ASP A 203 14.48 -6.51 7.48
CA ASP A 203 14.33 -5.74 8.71
C ASP A 203 13.81 -4.33 8.38
N ILE A 204 14.29 -3.72 7.28
CA ILE A 204 13.80 -2.42 6.80
C ILE A 204 12.27 -2.44 6.63
N GLY A 205 11.71 -3.50 6.06
CA GLY A 205 10.26 -3.63 5.90
C GLY A 205 9.50 -3.50 7.23
N PHE A 206 10.03 -4.08 8.30
CA PHE A 206 9.43 -4.01 9.63
C PHE A 206 9.75 -2.70 10.36
N ILE A 207 10.89 -2.06 10.08
CA ILE A 207 11.19 -0.69 10.53
C ILE A 207 10.14 0.29 9.95
N VAL A 208 9.83 0.16 8.65
CA VAL A 208 8.78 0.93 7.97
C VAL A 208 7.42 0.71 8.64
N LEU A 209 7.04 -0.54 8.96
CA LEU A 209 5.80 -0.83 9.69
C LEU A 209 5.77 -0.17 11.08
N GLY A 210 6.90 -0.19 11.82
CA GLY A 210 7.04 0.49 13.10
C GLY A 210 6.83 2.02 12.97
N GLU A 211 7.39 2.63 11.93
CA GLU A 211 7.19 4.05 11.66
C GLU A 211 5.73 4.37 11.28
N ILE A 212 5.07 3.50 10.51
CA ILE A 212 3.65 3.66 10.17
C ILE A 212 2.77 3.59 11.42
N ILE A 213 3.06 2.67 12.35
CA ILE A 213 2.38 2.62 13.65
C ILE A 213 2.55 3.97 14.37
N THR A 214 3.77 4.47 14.44
CA THR A 214 4.08 5.76 15.09
C THR A 214 3.27 6.90 14.49
N ARG A 215 3.21 7.02 13.16
CA ARG A 215 2.46 8.09 12.46
C ARG A 215 0.95 8.00 12.67
N LEU A 216 0.40 6.80 12.72
CA LEU A 216 -1.04 6.59 12.89
C LEU A 216 -1.53 6.76 14.33
N THR A 217 -0.62 6.68 15.33
CA THR A 217 -1.00 6.63 16.74
C THR A 217 -0.51 7.83 17.54
N SER A 218 0.46 8.60 17.03
CA SER A 218 0.89 9.85 17.63
C SER A 218 -0.24 10.90 17.58
N TYR A 219 -0.33 11.73 18.62
CA TYR A 219 -1.41 12.72 18.76
C TYR A 219 -0.90 14.01 19.41
N GLY A 220 -1.61 15.11 19.19
CA GLY A 220 -1.42 16.36 19.87
C GLY A 220 -2.53 16.63 20.88
N ASP A 221 -2.20 17.21 22.03
CA ASP A 221 -3.15 17.71 23.02
C ASP A 221 -2.72 19.10 23.55
N ASN A 222 -3.38 19.59 24.61
CA ASN A 222 -3.07 20.89 25.19
C ASN A 222 -1.68 20.96 25.85
N LEU A 223 -0.98 19.84 26.02
CA LEU A 223 0.36 19.74 26.59
C LEU A 223 1.45 19.60 25.53
N GLY A 224 1.06 19.39 24.25
CA GLY A 224 1.97 19.29 23.13
C GLY A 224 1.74 18.06 22.25
N TRP A 225 2.75 17.74 21.44
CA TRP A 225 2.72 16.59 20.52
C TRP A 225 3.33 15.35 21.18
N HIS A 226 2.58 14.24 21.22
CA HIS A 226 2.98 12.98 21.82
C HIS A 226 3.30 11.94 20.73
N THR A 227 4.56 11.58 20.60
CA THR A 227 5.00 10.51 19.69
C THR A 227 4.78 9.15 20.35
N MET A 228 3.95 8.30 19.75
CA MET A 228 3.69 6.93 20.19
C MET A 228 4.46 5.93 19.34
N THR A 229 5.41 5.24 19.92
CA THR A 229 6.19 4.18 19.28
C THR A 229 5.43 2.84 19.27
N VAL A 230 5.99 1.83 18.58
CA VAL A 230 5.46 0.45 18.66
C VAL A 230 5.48 -0.09 20.10
N SER A 231 6.43 0.35 20.93
CA SER A 231 6.49 0.04 22.36
C SER A 231 5.27 0.58 23.11
N ASP A 232 5.00 1.88 22.95
CA ASP A 232 3.88 2.55 23.63
C ASP A 232 2.53 1.98 23.18
N PHE A 233 2.39 1.74 21.89
CA PHE A 233 1.17 1.15 21.34
C PHE A 233 0.96 -0.27 21.85
N GLY A 234 2.02 -1.12 21.87
CA GLY A 234 1.96 -2.48 22.38
C GLY A 234 1.60 -2.50 23.87
N SER A 235 2.23 -1.68 24.69
CA SER A 235 1.96 -1.57 26.12
C SER A 235 0.51 -1.19 26.41
N ARG A 236 -0.02 -0.20 25.73
CA ARG A 236 -1.41 0.26 25.90
C ARG A 236 -2.46 -0.75 25.44
N ASN A 237 -2.17 -1.59 24.45
CA ASN A 237 -3.17 -2.43 23.81
C ASN A 237 -3.13 -3.90 24.23
N PHE A 238 -1.93 -4.50 24.44
CA PHE A 238 -1.87 -5.94 24.66
C PHE A 238 -0.70 -6.48 25.52
N PHE A 239 0.45 -5.79 25.67
CA PHE A 239 1.58 -6.36 26.44
C PHE A 239 1.20 -6.67 27.88
N ASP A 240 0.46 -5.80 28.55
CA ASP A 240 0.01 -6.02 29.91
C ASP A 240 -0.85 -7.27 30.10
N GLN A 241 -1.50 -7.73 29.02
CA GLN A 241 -2.28 -8.97 29.05
C GLN A 241 -1.38 -10.21 28.95
N LEU A 242 -0.23 -10.09 28.29
CA LEU A 242 0.74 -11.16 28.16
C LEU A 242 1.49 -11.37 29.49
N GLY A 243 1.81 -10.30 30.20
CA GLY A 243 2.52 -10.31 31.47
C GLY A 243 3.39 -9.06 31.65
N LYS A 244 3.97 -8.92 32.84
CA LYS A 244 4.76 -7.75 33.19
C LYS A 244 6.20 -7.77 32.66
N ASN A 245 6.60 -8.83 31.97
CA ASN A 245 7.96 -9.03 31.50
C ASN A 245 8.10 -8.96 29.97
N THR A 246 7.06 -8.48 29.27
CA THR A 246 7.06 -8.23 27.82
C THR A 246 7.09 -6.72 27.57
N TYR A 247 8.21 -6.21 27.10
CA TYR A 247 8.46 -4.78 26.94
C TYR A 247 9.62 -4.49 25.98
N PHE A 248 9.69 -3.27 25.49
CA PHE A 248 10.90 -2.70 24.88
C PHE A 248 11.67 -1.89 25.92
N ARG A 249 12.99 -1.96 25.86
CA ARG A 249 13.82 -1.07 26.64
C ARG A 249 14.33 0.06 25.75
N GLN A 250 13.76 1.24 25.97
CA GLN A 250 14.14 2.47 25.28
C GLN A 250 15.35 3.11 25.97
N PHE A 251 16.25 3.64 25.19
CA PHE A 251 17.36 4.48 25.65
C PHE A 251 17.62 5.56 24.61
N GLU A 252 18.20 6.69 25.03
CA GLU A 252 18.64 7.72 24.10
C GLU A 252 19.94 7.28 23.43
N PRO A 253 19.98 7.15 22.10
CA PRO A 253 21.22 6.91 21.39
C PRO A 253 22.05 8.19 21.40
N ILE A 254 23.08 8.22 22.21
CA ILE A 254 24.00 9.35 22.29
C ILE A 254 25.06 9.20 21.21
N GLY A 255 25.41 10.32 20.54
CA GLY A 255 26.48 10.38 19.56
C GLY A 255 27.82 9.83 20.07
N PRO A 256 28.83 9.66 19.20
CA PRO A 256 30.04 8.88 19.50
C PRO A 256 30.88 9.31 20.69
N GLU A 257 30.52 10.39 21.36
CA GLU A 257 31.33 10.96 22.48
C GLU A 257 30.68 10.96 23.86
N LYS A 258 29.39 10.52 24.00
CA LYS A 258 28.72 10.52 25.31
C LYS A 258 28.03 9.19 25.61
N GLN A 259 28.18 8.74 26.87
CA GLN A 259 27.56 7.52 27.38
C GLN A 259 26.04 7.69 27.55
N THR A 260 25.30 6.59 27.31
CA THR A 260 23.85 6.50 27.45
C THR A 260 23.35 6.94 28.82
N VAL A 261 22.43 7.92 28.87
CA VAL A 261 21.61 8.17 30.04
C VAL A 261 20.36 7.31 29.93
N GLU A 262 20.19 6.40 30.86
CA GLU A 262 19.02 5.51 30.95
C GLU A 262 17.82 6.27 31.52
N SER A 263 16.66 6.20 30.83
CA SER A 263 15.40 6.62 31.41
C SER A 263 14.94 5.53 32.37
N PHE A 264 14.98 5.86 33.67
CA PHE A 264 14.76 4.91 34.77
C PHE A 264 13.30 4.87 35.19
N VAL A 265 12.79 3.77 35.60
CA VAL A 265 12.11 3.48 36.88
C VAL A 265 11.57 2.02 36.95
N HIS A 266 11.33 1.29 35.85
CA HIS A 266 10.74 -0.06 35.96
C HIS A 266 11.71 -1.24 35.73
N TYR A 267 12.97 -0.98 35.41
CA TYR A 267 13.88 -2.00 34.88
C TYR A 267 14.92 -2.54 35.84
N GLU A 268 15.15 -1.87 37.00
CA GLU A 268 16.16 -2.31 37.94
C GLU A 268 15.91 -3.72 38.48
N ASN A 269 14.65 -4.10 38.70
CA ASN A 269 14.27 -5.44 39.15
C ASN A 269 14.30 -6.51 38.05
N ALA A 270 14.27 -6.11 36.76
CA ALA A 270 14.30 -7.01 35.63
C ALA A 270 15.73 -7.37 35.20
N LEU A 271 16.69 -6.45 35.34
CA LEU A 271 18.05 -6.62 34.87
C LEU A 271 18.78 -7.84 35.46
N PRO A 272 18.69 -8.17 36.76
CA PRO A 272 19.30 -9.37 37.31
C PRO A 272 18.76 -10.67 36.74
N ARG A 273 17.52 -10.67 36.23
CA ARG A 273 16.88 -11.84 35.58
C ARG A 273 17.07 -11.86 34.08
N THR A 274 17.60 -10.79 33.49
CA THR A 274 17.78 -10.72 32.01
C THR A 274 19.02 -11.51 31.62
N ALA A 275 18.88 -12.37 30.61
CA ALA A 275 20.00 -13.09 30.03
C ALA A 275 20.87 -12.11 29.23
N PRO A 276 22.20 -12.09 29.47
CA PRO A 276 23.09 -11.30 28.63
C PRO A 276 23.16 -11.89 27.23
N THR A 277 23.46 -11.05 26.26
CA THR A 277 23.74 -11.44 24.88
C THR A 277 25.26 -11.44 24.63
N GLU A 278 25.74 -10.75 23.66
CA GLU A 278 27.12 -10.82 23.22
C GLU A 278 28.05 -9.89 24.04
N ASN A 279 29.30 -10.31 24.16
CA ASN A 279 30.38 -9.44 24.60
C ASN A 279 30.91 -8.65 23.38
N VAL A 280 30.62 -7.37 23.34
CA VAL A 280 30.94 -6.50 22.20
C VAL A 280 32.38 -5.99 22.17
N ARG A 281 33.29 -6.65 22.89
CA ARG A 281 34.73 -6.36 22.86
C ARG A 281 35.43 -7.00 21.68
N GLY A 282 36.22 -6.20 20.93
CA GLY A 282 37.19 -6.66 19.97
C GLY A 282 36.71 -6.85 18.55
N GLN A 283 37.64 -7.14 17.64
CA GLN A 283 37.48 -7.18 16.19
C GLN A 283 36.61 -8.32 15.65
N ASN A 284 36.17 -9.25 16.50
CA ASN A 284 35.39 -10.43 16.12
C ASN A 284 33.92 -10.40 16.53
N SER A 285 33.43 -9.32 17.12
CA SER A 285 32.03 -9.18 17.44
C SER A 285 31.20 -8.93 16.17
N TYR A 286 30.09 -9.62 16.03
CA TYR A 286 29.06 -9.32 15.01
C TYR A 286 28.61 -7.84 15.06
N LEU A 287 28.67 -7.24 16.24
CA LEU A 287 28.24 -5.86 16.49
C LEU A 287 29.35 -4.82 16.21
N GLY A 288 30.59 -5.27 16.00
CA GLY A 288 31.72 -4.51 15.51
C GLY A 288 31.81 -3.06 16.00
N SER A 289 32.01 -2.16 15.07
CA SER A 289 32.16 -0.73 15.30
C SER A 289 30.97 0.04 15.83
N GLN A 290 29.78 -0.54 15.88
CA GLN A 290 28.54 0.17 16.23
C GLN A 290 28.37 0.42 17.75
N PHE A 291 28.96 -0.45 18.56
CA PHE A 291 28.88 -0.39 20.01
C PHE A 291 30.15 0.20 20.66
N HIS A 292 30.88 1.07 19.98
CA HIS A 292 32.06 1.76 20.51
C HIS A 292 31.68 2.60 21.75
N GLY A 293 31.44 1.88 22.85
CA GLY A 293 31.70 2.42 24.14
C GLY A 293 33.18 2.10 24.46
N ASP A 294 33.85 3.08 24.97
CA ASP A 294 35.21 3.13 25.48
C ASP A 294 35.99 1.80 25.42
N SER A 295 36.78 1.63 24.37
CA SER A 295 37.60 0.45 24.13
C SER A 295 38.78 0.29 25.12
N LYS A 296 38.91 1.19 26.09
CA LYS A 296 40.04 1.20 27.03
C LYS A 296 39.84 0.39 28.31
N THR A 297 38.61 0.03 28.66
CA THR A 297 38.29 -0.45 30.01
C THR A 297 37.82 -1.88 30.16
N GLY A 298 37.68 -2.67 29.10
CA GLY A 298 37.32 -4.07 29.32
C GLY A 298 36.09 -4.57 28.55
N ASP A 299 35.70 -5.80 28.84
CA ASP A 299 34.59 -6.51 28.26
C ASP A 299 33.25 -5.80 28.51
N ARG A 300 32.50 -5.46 27.46
CA ARG A 300 31.16 -4.93 27.55
C ARG A 300 30.16 -5.99 27.13
N ILE A 301 29.55 -6.60 28.11
CA ILE A 301 28.49 -7.58 27.87
C ILE A 301 27.15 -6.86 27.78
N LEU A 302 26.45 -7.05 26.67
CA LEU A 302 25.11 -6.53 26.50
C LEU A 302 24.13 -7.29 27.37
N ARG A 303 23.49 -6.58 28.33
CA ARG A 303 22.46 -7.15 29.20
C ARG A 303 21.31 -6.15 29.36
N GLY A 304 20.14 -6.52 28.92
CA GLY A 304 18.97 -5.64 28.90
C GLY A 304 19.06 -4.51 27.85
N GLN A 305 20.04 -4.51 27.00
CA GLN A 305 20.11 -3.69 25.78
C GLN A 305 19.92 -4.60 24.58
N VAL A 306 19.21 -4.11 23.55
CA VAL A 306 18.93 -4.88 22.34
C VAL A 306 20.23 -5.27 21.64
N HIS A 307 20.30 -6.52 21.20
CA HIS A 307 21.46 -7.06 20.49
C HIS A 307 21.52 -6.57 19.03
N ASP A 308 20.37 -6.34 18.41
CA ASP A 308 20.28 -5.91 17.02
C ASP A 308 20.89 -4.52 16.82
N PRO A 309 21.91 -4.34 15.92
CA PRO A 309 22.63 -3.09 15.80
C PRO A 309 21.79 -1.95 15.21
N THR A 310 20.84 -2.25 14.33
CA THR A 310 19.97 -1.22 13.74
C THR A 310 18.92 -0.75 14.74
N SER A 311 18.32 -1.66 15.50
CA SER A 311 17.44 -1.31 16.61
C SER A 311 18.18 -0.55 17.71
N PHE A 312 19.43 -0.94 18.00
CA PHE A 312 20.26 -0.22 18.97
C PHE A 312 20.49 1.24 18.53
N ARG A 313 20.87 1.47 17.26
CA ARG A 313 21.00 2.83 16.70
C ARG A 313 19.71 3.66 16.81
N MET A 314 18.56 3.00 16.73
CA MET A 314 17.24 3.63 16.86
C MET A 314 16.83 3.90 18.31
N GLY A 315 17.65 3.54 19.31
CA GLY A 315 17.35 3.73 20.74
C GLY A 315 16.64 2.55 21.39
N GLY A 316 16.76 1.34 20.82
CA GLY A 316 16.25 0.09 21.39
C GLY A 316 14.79 -0.22 21.06
N VAL A 317 14.09 0.66 20.33
CA VAL A 317 12.70 0.48 19.94
C VAL A 317 12.59 0.53 18.42
N ALA A 318 12.37 -0.62 17.79
CA ALA A 318 12.18 -0.69 16.35
C ALA A 318 11.16 -1.78 15.99
N GLY A 319 10.56 -1.66 14.80
CA GLY A 319 9.52 -2.60 14.37
C GLY A 319 10.04 -4.02 14.11
N HIS A 320 11.35 -4.22 13.92
CA HIS A 320 11.95 -5.50 13.59
C HIS A 320 12.62 -6.23 14.76
N ALA A 321 13.08 -5.49 15.80
CA ALA A 321 13.78 -6.04 16.97
C ALA A 321 13.68 -5.07 18.16
N GLY A 322 14.03 -5.54 19.39
CA GLY A 322 14.06 -4.75 20.61
C GLY A 322 13.09 -5.19 21.68
N LEU A 323 12.21 -6.15 21.39
CA LEU A 323 11.31 -6.71 22.39
C LEU A 323 12.07 -7.65 23.34
N PHE A 324 11.82 -7.49 24.64
CA PHE A 324 12.24 -8.43 25.70
C PHE A 324 11.02 -9.15 26.23
N SER A 325 11.19 -10.46 26.57
CA SER A 325 10.09 -11.25 27.14
C SER A 325 10.60 -12.48 27.89
N THR A 326 9.69 -13.12 28.64
CA THR A 326 9.89 -14.44 29.26
C THR A 326 9.19 -15.53 28.45
N ALA A 327 9.56 -16.79 28.67
CA ALA A 327 8.90 -17.91 28.03
C ALA A 327 7.44 -18.04 28.47
N ASP A 328 7.09 -17.70 29.71
CA ASP A 328 5.71 -17.71 30.20
C ASP A 328 4.84 -16.66 29.52
N ASP A 329 5.35 -15.42 29.32
CA ASP A 329 4.61 -14.37 28.64
C ASP A 329 4.39 -14.72 27.16
N LEU A 330 5.41 -15.31 26.49
CA LEU A 330 5.27 -15.78 25.12
C LEU A 330 4.31 -17.00 25.01
N ALA A 331 4.28 -17.88 26.01
CA ALA A 331 3.30 -18.95 26.07
C ALA A 331 1.86 -18.42 26.11
N ARG A 332 1.61 -17.33 26.86
CA ARG A 332 0.30 -16.66 26.83
C ARG A 332 -0.03 -16.07 25.47
N TYR A 333 0.95 -15.46 24.80
CA TYR A 333 0.76 -14.98 23.42
C TYR A 333 0.43 -16.13 22.46
N CYS A 334 1.17 -17.24 22.52
CA CYS A 334 0.87 -18.43 21.72
C CYS A 334 -0.54 -18.97 21.99
N GLN A 335 -0.94 -19.00 23.25
CA GLN A 335 -2.29 -19.43 23.64
C GLN A 335 -3.36 -18.45 23.15
N MET A 336 -3.12 -17.16 23.19
CA MET A 336 -4.00 -16.13 22.60
C MET A 336 -4.22 -16.38 21.12
N MET A 337 -3.15 -16.71 20.36
CA MET A 337 -3.25 -17.06 18.95
C MET A 337 -4.11 -18.32 18.72
N LEU A 338 -3.92 -19.37 19.53
CA LEU A 338 -4.71 -20.60 19.48
C LEU A 338 -6.19 -20.37 19.85
N ASN A 339 -6.47 -19.45 20.76
CA ASN A 339 -7.83 -19.09 21.19
C ASN A 339 -8.53 -18.12 20.22
N GLY A 340 -8.00 -17.91 19.03
CA GLY A 340 -8.60 -16.98 18.07
C GLY A 340 -8.57 -15.52 18.52
N GLY A 341 -7.50 -15.11 19.22
CA GLY A 341 -7.27 -13.72 19.62
C GLY A 341 -7.78 -13.35 21.01
N THR A 342 -8.20 -14.32 21.82
CA THR A 342 -8.73 -14.11 23.18
C THR A 342 -7.78 -14.67 24.24
N LEU A 343 -7.51 -13.90 25.28
CA LEU A 343 -6.73 -14.32 26.44
C LEU A 343 -7.43 -13.88 27.74
N ASN A 344 -7.59 -14.80 28.70
CA ASN A 344 -8.24 -14.54 29.99
C ASN A 344 -9.60 -13.84 29.87
N GLY A 345 -10.41 -14.23 28.89
CA GLY A 345 -11.72 -13.62 28.61
C GLY A 345 -11.68 -12.27 27.89
N LYS A 346 -10.51 -11.67 27.72
CA LYS A 346 -10.35 -10.42 27.00
C LYS A 346 -9.96 -10.68 25.54
N ARG A 347 -10.72 -10.13 24.60
CA ARG A 347 -10.42 -10.20 23.18
C ARG A 347 -9.42 -9.10 22.80
N LEU A 348 -8.25 -9.51 22.34
CA LEU A 348 -7.18 -8.64 21.84
C LEU A 348 -7.28 -8.45 20.31
N LEU A 349 -7.64 -9.52 19.58
CA LEU A 349 -7.88 -9.57 18.16
C LEU A 349 -9.13 -10.42 17.86
N SER A 350 -9.76 -10.25 16.73
CA SER A 350 -10.85 -11.11 16.28
C SER A 350 -10.30 -12.44 15.74
N ALA A 351 -11.13 -13.49 15.78
CA ALA A 351 -10.77 -14.77 15.18
C ALA A 351 -10.52 -14.65 13.67
N HIS A 352 -11.24 -13.75 12.98
CA HIS A 352 -11.00 -13.45 11.56
C HIS A 352 -9.62 -12.83 11.33
N THR A 353 -9.18 -11.93 12.20
CA THR A 353 -7.84 -11.33 12.13
C THR A 353 -6.76 -12.37 12.35
N ILE A 354 -6.90 -13.23 13.35
CA ILE A 354 -5.97 -14.35 13.58
C ILE A 354 -5.92 -15.27 12.35
N SER A 355 -7.08 -15.64 11.80
CA SER A 355 -7.15 -16.43 10.58
C SER A 355 -6.42 -15.76 9.41
N ARG A 356 -6.60 -14.44 9.26
CA ARG A 356 -5.92 -13.66 8.22
C ARG A 356 -4.42 -13.59 8.43
N MET A 357 -3.97 -13.41 9.68
CA MET A 357 -2.53 -13.36 10.03
C MET A 357 -1.81 -14.66 9.74
N THR A 358 -2.48 -15.79 9.88
CA THR A 358 -1.91 -17.14 9.78
C THR A 358 -2.30 -17.87 8.50
N ALA A 359 -3.01 -17.21 7.57
CA ALA A 359 -3.27 -17.73 6.23
C ALA A 359 -1.98 -17.76 5.40
N PRO A 360 -1.80 -18.72 4.48
CA PRO A 360 -0.66 -18.73 3.58
C PRO A 360 -0.78 -17.64 2.52
N TYR A 361 0.24 -16.80 2.41
CA TYR A 361 0.48 -15.88 1.31
C TYR A 361 1.68 -16.39 0.51
N VAL A 362 1.49 -16.72 -0.74
CA VAL A 362 2.55 -17.21 -1.62
C VAL A 362 3.57 -16.10 -1.87
N VAL A 363 4.85 -16.43 -1.68
CA VAL A 363 5.98 -15.51 -1.77
C VAL A 363 7.06 -15.94 -2.78
N SER A 364 6.85 -17.08 -3.44
CA SER A 364 7.73 -17.59 -4.50
C SER A 364 6.96 -18.42 -5.53
N GLU A 365 7.56 -18.66 -6.69
CA GLU A 365 6.99 -19.53 -7.74
C GLU A 365 6.95 -21.00 -7.32
N SER A 366 7.82 -21.42 -6.40
CA SER A 366 7.85 -22.77 -5.83
C SER A 366 6.74 -23.03 -4.81
N GLY A 367 5.99 -21.99 -4.43
CA GLY A 367 4.91 -22.09 -3.45
C GLY A 367 5.37 -21.89 -2.01
N ASP A 368 6.54 -21.26 -1.79
CA ASP A 368 6.89 -20.80 -0.45
C ASP A 368 5.80 -19.86 0.07
N ALA A 369 5.43 -20.01 1.34
CA ALA A 369 4.31 -19.27 1.91
C ALA A 369 4.63 -18.70 3.29
N ARG A 370 4.16 -17.47 3.53
CA ARG A 370 4.22 -16.78 4.81
C ARG A 370 2.84 -16.33 5.28
N GLY A 371 2.68 -16.18 6.59
CA GLY A 371 1.60 -15.38 7.15
C GLY A 371 1.97 -13.90 7.25
N LEU A 372 1.08 -13.07 7.80
CA LEU A 372 1.37 -11.66 8.06
C LEU A 372 2.28 -11.55 9.31
N GLY A 373 3.57 -11.41 9.06
CA GLY A 373 4.62 -11.42 10.07
C GLY A 373 5.07 -12.81 10.52
N TRP A 374 4.39 -13.88 10.12
CA TRP A 374 4.67 -15.26 10.49
C TRP A 374 5.38 -16.04 9.38
N ASP A 375 6.21 -16.97 9.76
CA ASP A 375 6.74 -17.99 8.87
C ASP A 375 5.83 -19.22 8.90
N ILE A 376 5.58 -19.84 7.73
CA ILE A 376 4.74 -21.02 7.60
C ILE A 376 5.52 -22.13 6.87
N ASN A 377 5.97 -21.83 5.64
CA ASN A 377 6.72 -22.79 4.81
C ASN A 377 7.70 -22.05 3.90
N THR A 378 8.86 -21.71 4.44
CA THR A 378 9.98 -21.12 3.71
C THR A 378 11.30 -21.75 4.20
N SER A 379 12.43 -21.30 3.66
CA SER A 379 13.77 -21.69 4.16
C SER A 379 14.01 -21.32 5.63
N PHE A 380 13.16 -20.47 6.24
CA PHE A 380 13.24 -20.08 7.66
C PHE A 380 12.40 -20.97 8.58
N SER A 381 11.61 -21.91 8.04
CA SER A 381 10.68 -22.76 8.81
C SER A 381 11.35 -23.95 9.51
N GLY A 382 12.67 -24.00 9.58
CA GLY A 382 13.40 -25.12 10.19
C GLY A 382 13.00 -25.45 11.63
N ASN A 383 12.55 -24.46 12.40
CA ASN A 383 12.08 -24.64 13.77
C ASN A 383 10.67 -25.30 13.87
N ARG A 384 9.98 -25.60 12.75
CA ARG A 384 8.81 -26.47 12.70
C ARG A 384 9.16 -27.92 13.09
N GLY A 385 10.39 -28.32 12.85
CA GLY A 385 10.79 -29.73 12.91
C GLY A 385 10.15 -30.54 11.78
N GLU A 386 10.22 -31.88 11.94
CA GLU A 386 9.84 -32.81 10.87
C GLU A 386 8.37 -33.29 10.94
N LEU A 387 7.68 -33.04 12.05
CA LEU A 387 6.38 -33.69 12.32
C LEU A 387 5.20 -32.71 12.52
N PHE A 388 5.44 -31.42 12.77
CA PHE A 388 4.35 -30.46 12.74
C PHE A 388 3.86 -30.26 11.31
N PRO A 389 2.54 -30.18 11.08
CA PRO A 389 1.96 -30.12 9.74
C PRO A 389 2.25 -28.80 9.01
N LEU A 390 2.19 -28.84 7.68
CA LEU A 390 2.09 -27.63 6.87
C LEU A 390 0.83 -26.83 7.28
N GLY A 391 0.95 -25.50 7.33
CA GLY A 391 -0.09 -24.64 7.87
C GLY A 391 0.03 -24.34 9.37
N SER A 392 0.90 -25.06 10.11
CA SER A 392 1.42 -24.58 11.38
C SER A 392 2.39 -23.41 11.12
N PHE A 393 2.60 -22.54 12.10
CA PHE A 393 3.35 -21.30 11.89
C PHE A 393 4.22 -20.93 13.09
N GLY A 394 5.24 -20.16 12.86
CA GLY A 394 6.15 -19.73 13.91
C GLY A 394 7.09 -18.62 13.46
N HIS A 395 8.09 -18.37 14.27
CA HIS A 395 9.18 -17.46 13.94
C HIS A 395 10.41 -17.74 14.80
N THR A 396 11.59 -17.32 14.32
CA THR A 396 12.85 -17.41 15.06
C THR A 396 13.38 -16.03 15.40
N GLY A 397 14.20 -15.95 16.46
CA GLY A 397 15.00 -14.78 16.80
C GLY A 397 16.50 -15.10 16.74
N PHE A 398 17.29 -14.14 16.28
CA PHE A 398 18.74 -14.30 16.07
C PHE A 398 19.49 -14.65 17.36
N THR A 399 19.08 -14.09 18.48
CA THR A 399 19.66 -14.31 19.81
C THR A 399 19.56 -15.74 20.32
N GLY A 400 18.68 -16.56 19.72
CA GLY A 400 18.50 -17.95 20.11
C GLY A 400 17.05 -18.31 20.46
N THR A 401 16.11 -17.44 20.19
CA THR A 401 14.70 -17.56 20.57
C THR A 401 13.85 -18.10 19.43
N SER A 402 12.76 -18.81 19.72
CA SER A 402 11.75 -19.24 18.75
C SER A 402 10.42 -19.55 19.38
N VAL A 403 9.37 -19.45 18.59
CA VAL A 403 8.03 -19.96 18.86
C VAL A 403 7.54 -20.76 17.65
N TRP A 404 6.78 -21.84 17.89
CA TRP A 404 6.05 -22.57 16.85
C TRP A 404 4.68 -22.95 17.36
N ILE A 405 3.64 -22.83 16.54
CA ILE A 405 2.23 -22.97 16.93
C ILE A 405 1.52 -23.84 15.91
N ASP A 406 0.90 -24.93 16.37
CA ASP A 406 0.04 -25.78 15.59
C ASP A 406 -1.42 -25.64 16.05
N ARG A 407 -2.26 -25.14 15.17
CA ARG A 407 -3.70 -24.97 15.44
C ARG A 407 -4.48 -26.27 15.42
N VAL A 408 -3.98 -27.28 14.70
CA VAL A 408 -4.68 -28.56 14.53
C VAL A 408 -4.66 -29.34 15.84
N SER A 409 -3.48 -29.48 16.44
CA SER A 409 -3.31 -30.15 17.72
C SER A 409 -3.51 -29.23 18.93
N GLN A 410 -3.70 -27.92 18.70
CA GLN A 410 -3.74 -26.92 19.78
C GLN A 410 -2.47 -26.93 20.64
N THR A 411 -1.30 -27.04 19.97
CA THR A 411 0.02 -27.18 20.60
C THR A 411 0.91 -26.01 20.24
N PHE A 412 1.72 -25.57 21.17
CA PHE A 412 2.81 -24.61 20.87
C PHE A 412 4.10 -25.00 21.60
N VAL A 413 5.22 -24.55 21.01
CA VAL A 413 6.57 -24.68 21.58
C VAL A 413 7.18 -23.29 21.68
N VAL A 414 7.61 -22.92 22.88
CA VAL A 414 8.46 -21.74 23.14
C VAL A 414 9.84 -22.24 23.51
N PHE A 415 10.85 -21.87 22.76
CA PHE A 415 12.25 -22.15 23.03
C PHE A 415 13.03 -20.85 23.10
N LEU A 416 13.53 -20.50 24.28
CA LEU A 416 14.30 -19.27 24.48
C LEU A 416 15.72 -19.61 24.95
N SER A 417 16.71 -19.08 24.25
CA SER A 417 18.12 -19.17 24.57
C SER A 417 18.83 -17.87 24.22
N ASN A 418 19.92 -17.60 24.87
CA ASN A 418 20.88 -16.53 24.52
C ASN A 418 22.13 -17.11 23.85
N ARG A 419 21.95 -17.87 22.76
CA ARG A 419 23.02 -18.58 22.05
C ARG A 419 24.22 -17.69 21.68
N VAL A 420 23.97 -16.40 21.46
CA VAL A 420 25.02 -15.42 21.11
C VAL A 420 25.94 -15.10 22.30
N HIS A 421 25.58 -15.51 23.53
CA HIS A 421 26.42 -15.32 24.69
C HIS A 421 27.49 -16.43 24.78
N PRO A 422 28.77 -16.09 25.01
CA PRO A 422 29.31 -14.72 25.17
C PRO A 422 29.90 -14.10 23.92
N ASP A 423 30.13 -14.85 22.82
CA ASP A 423 30.99 -14.49 21.71
C ASP A 423 30.34 -14.54 20.32
N GLY A 424 29.05 -14.62 20.24
CA GLY A 424 28.27 -14.63 19.00
C GLY A 424 28.20 -15.98 18.27
N LYS A 425 28.93 -17.02 18.70
CA LYS A 425 29.21 -18.24 17.92
C LYS A 425 28.22 -19.39 18.09
N GLY A 426 27.34 -19.34 19.07
CA GLY A 426 26.36 -20.40 19.33
C GLY A 426 25.43 -20.70 18.15
N ASP A 427 25.00 -21.95 18.06
CA ASP A 427 23.98 -22.42 17.08
C ASP A 427 22.93 -23.31 17.75
N VAL A 428 21.67 -22.90 17.60
CA VAL A 428 20.49 -23.63 18.12
C VAL A 428 19.49 -24.02 17.03
N GLY A 429 19.81 -23.77 15.76
CA GLY A 429 18.92 -24.11 14.64
C GLY A 429 18.49 -25.56 14.63
N PRO A 430 19.45 -26.53 14.60
CA PRO A 430 19.11 -27.95 14.64
C PRO A 430 18.42 -28.40 15.95
N LEU A 431 18.76 -27.79 17.10
CA LEU A 431 18.14 -28.11 18.37
C LEU A 431 16.66 -27.73 18.40
N ARG A 432 16.30 -26.53 17.91
CA ARG A 432 14.89 -26.09 17.80
C ARG A 432 14.06 -27.05 16.99
N ALA A 433 14.58 -27.53 15.84
CA ALA A 433 13.94 -28.53 14.98
C ALA A 433 13.70 -29.87 15.71
N LYS A 434 14.72 -30.38 16.42
CA LYS A 434 14.62 -31.63 17.20
C LYS A 434 13.59 -31.52 18.32
N VAL A 435 13.60 -30.40 19.06
CA VAL A 435 12.62 -30.16 20.15
C VAL A 435 11.21 -30.11 19.58
N ALA A 436 10.97 -29.36 18.49
CA ALA A 436 9.65 -29.33 17.84
C ALA A 436 9.20 -30.70 17.34
N THR A 437 10.12 -31.51 16.76
CA THR A 437 9.83 -32.88 16.31
C THR A 437 9.41 -33.78 17.49
N VAL A 438 10.14 -33.71 18.61
CA VAL A 438 9.80 -34.46 19.83
C VAL A 438 8.42 -34.05 20.35
N VAL A 439 8.15 -32.74 20.41
CA VAL A 439 6.85 -32.24 20.88
C VAL A 439 5.71 -32.71 19.99
N ALA A 440 5.85 -32.60 18.68
CA ALA A 440 4.83 -33.08 17.73
C ALA A 440 4.60 -34.59 17.88
N SER A 441 5.69 -35.39 18.07
CA SER A 441 5.60 -36.83 18.27
C SER A 441 4.95 -37.24 19.60
N ALA A 442 4.91 -36.33 20.57
CA ALA A 442 4.29 -36.54 21.87
C ALA A 442 2.77 -36.34 21.90
N VAL A 443 2.19 -35.75 20.85
CA VAL A 443 0.73 -35.56 20.73
C VAL A 443 0.06 -36.90 20.39
N GLU A 444 -0.84 -37.37 21.26
CA GLU A 444 -1.53 -38.67 21.10
C GLU A 444 -3.04 -38.54 20.87
N ASP A 445 -3.61 -37.39 21.14
CA ASP A 445 -5.05 -37.14 21.13
C ASP A 445 -5.58 -36.42 19.85
N THR A 446 -4.70 -36.22 18.90
CA THR A 446 -5.06 -35.57 17.62
C THR A 446 -5.00 -36.64 16.51
N PRO A 447 -6.15 -37.02 15.91
CA PRO A 447 -6.19 -37.97 14.81
C PRO A 447 -5.36 -37.48 13.62
N ILE A 448 -4.59 -38.38 13.00
CA ILE A 448 -3.73 -38.04 11.86
C ILE A 448 -4.51 -37.45 10.67
N GLU A 449 -5.78 -37.83 10.53
CA GLU A 449 -6.68 -37.34 9.48
C GLU A 449 -6.90 -35.84 9.57
N LYS A 450 -6.90 -35.24 10.77
CA LYS A 450 -7.01 -33.79 10.96
C LYS A 450 -5.75 -33.08 10.44
N TRP A 451 -4.57 -33.62 10.70
CA TRP A 451 -3.33 -33.05 10.17
C TRP A 451 -3.26 -33.19 8.64
N LYS A 452 -3.61 -34.37 8.08
CA LYS A 452 -3.69 -34.57 6.63
C LYS A 452 -4.69 -33.63 5.96
N ALA A 453 -5.84 -33.38 6.60
CA ALA A 453 -6.84 -32.43 6.08
C ALA A 453 -6.30 -30.98 6.08
N ALA A 454 -5.65 -30.57 7.16
CA ALA A 454 -5.04 -29.22 7.25
C ALA A 454 -3.92 -29.03 6.22
N GLU A 455 -3.08 -30.05 6.00
CA GLU A 455 -2.06 -30.00 4.96
C GLU A 455 -2.66 -29.97 3.55
N ALA A 456 -3.73 -30.70 3.30
CA ALA A 456 -4.45 -30.67 2.02
C ALA A 456 -5.07 -29.26 1.78
N GLU A 457 -5.68 -28.67 2.81
CA GLU A 457 -6.22 -27.29 2.76
C GLU A 457 -5.11 -26.27 2.47
N PHE A 458 -3.98 -26.37 3.19
CA PHE A 458 -2.81 -25.52 2.97
C PHE A 458 -2.29 -25.63 1.54
N ASN A 459 -2.08 -26.85 1.05
CA ASN A 459 -1.57 -27.11 -0.29
C ASN A 459 -2.53 -26.57 -1.38
N ALA A 460 -3.84 -26.75 -1.19
CA ALA A 460 -4.85 -26.20 -2.09
C ALA A 460 -4.83 -24.67 -2.11
N ALA A 461 -4.72 -24.03 -0.94
CA ALA A 461 -4.65 -22.57 -0.82
C ALA A 461 -3.38 -21.99 -1.48
N VAL A 462 -2.24 -22.68 -1.36
CA VAL A 462 -0.99 -22.32 -2.02
C VAL A 462 -1.11 -22.52 -3.54
N ALA A 463 -1.57 -23.69 -3.99
CA ALA A 463 -1.72 -24.01 -5.42
C ALA A 463 -2.63 -23.00 -6.14
N ALA A 464 -3.69 -22.52 -5.49
CA ALA A 464 -4.58 -21.50 -6.04
C ALA A 464 -3.91 -20.11 -6.22
N GLN A 465 -2.86 -19.80 -5.43
CA GLN A 465 -2.17 -18.51 -5.47
C GLN A 465 -0.94 -18.50 -6.38
N VAL A 466 -0.27 -19.63 -6.59
CA VAL A 466 0.97 -19.73 -7.40
C VAL A 466 0.79 -19.16 -8.82
N PRO A 467 -0.29 -19.43 -9.58
CA PRO A 467 -0.47 -18.86 -10.91
C PRO A 467 -0.55 -17.33 -10.89
N ARG A 468 -1.21 -16.76 -9.85
CA ARG A 468 -1.33 -15.30 -9.68
C ARG A 468 0.03 -14.68 -9.34
N PHE A 469 0.81 -15.32 -8.46
CA PHE A 469 2.15 -14.86 -8.12
C PHE A 469 3.06 -14.89 -9.36
N LYS A 470 3.00 -15.96 -10.16
CA LYS A 470 3.76 -16.10 -11.40
C LYS A 470 3.38 -15.02 -12.41
N ALA A 471 2.09 -14.78 -12.63
CA ALA A 471 1.63 -13.71 -13.51
C ALA A 471 2.12 -12.33 -13.05
N GLN A 472 2.14 -12.08 -11.74
CA GLN A 472 2.67 -10.84 -11.15
C GLN A 472 4.19 -10.72 -11.36
N LEU A 473 4.93 -11.82 -11.20
CA LEU A 473 6.37 -11.87 -11.46
C LEU A 473 6.69 -11.64 -12.95
N ASP A 474 5.95 -12.28 -13.84
CA ASP A 474 6.10 -12.12 -15.30
C ASP A 474 5.83 -10.67 -15.71
N ALA A 475 4.79 -10.05 -15.17
CA ALA A 475 4.49 -8.64 -15.40
C ALA A 475 5.61 -7.72 -14.88
N ALA A 476 6.17 -8.00 -13.69
CA ALA A 476 7.28 -7.23 -13.13
C ALA A 476 8.59 -7.45 -13.91
N ASN A 477 8.87 -8.68 -14.36
CA ASN A 477 10.05 -8.99 -15.18
C ASN A 477 9.95 -8.32 -16.55
N ASN A 478 8.78 -8.30 -17.15
CA ASN A 478 8.53 -7.54 -18.38
C ASN A 478 8.72 -6.03 -18.16
N SER A 479 8.27 -5.50 -17.03
CA SER A 479 8.53 -4.11 -16.60
C SER A 479 10.01 -3.87 -16.29
N GLN A 480 10.72 -4.82 -15.65
CA GLN A 480 12.16 -4.70 -15.36
C GLN A 480 13.06 -4.89 -16.58
N SER A 481 12.66 -5.70 -17.55
CA SER A 481 13.39 -5.79 -18.82
C SER A 481 13.30 -4.47 -19.59
N ALA A 482 12.17 -3.78 -19.48
CA ALA A 482 12.02 -2.41 -19.97
C ALA A 482 12.89 -1.39 -19.23
N ILE A 483 13.14 -1.58 -17.89
CA ILE A 483 13.98 -0.70 -17.06
C ILE A 483 15.48 -1.02 -17.19
N ARG A 484 15.86 -2.29 -17.49
CA ARG A 484 17.29 -2.70 -17.63
C ARG A 484 17.95 -2.30 -18.94
N ASN A 485 17.17 -1.86 -19.92
CA ASN A 485 17.70 -1.30 -21.16
C ASN A 485 17.21 0.15 -21.31
N PRO A 486 17.88 1.15 -20.72
CA PRO A 486 17.45 2.55 -20.79
C PRO A 486 17.39 3.11 -22.21
N GLN A 487 17.87 2.34 -23.20
CA GLN A 487 17.78 2.69 -24.62
C GLN A 487 16.62 2.02 -25.39
N SER A 488 15.84 1.09 -24.77
CA SER A 488 14.80 0.35 -25.50
C SER A 488 13.37 0.49 -24.98
N ALA A 489 13.09 1.39 -24.01
CA ALA A 489 11.77 1.51 -23.39
C ALA A 489 11.22 2.93 -23.25
N MET A 490 11.75 3.88 -23.97
CA MET A 490 11.11 5.19 -24.13
C MET A 490 10.20 5.14 -25.34
N VAL A 491 8.92 5.44 -25.14
CA VAL A 491 7.96 5.54 -26.24
C VAL A 491 8.35 6.75 -27.09
N LEU A 492 8.68 6.50 -28.36
CA LEU A 492 8.90 7.54 -29.34
C LEU A 492 7.56 7.96 -29.94
N ASN A 493 7.19 9.21 -29.78
CA ASN A 493 6.01 9.80 -30.41
C ASN A 493 6.21 9.96 -31.92
N GLY A 494 5.14 10.23 -32.66
CA GLY A 494 5.23 10.48 -34.09
C GLY A 494 6.23 11.59 -34.47
N ILE A 495 6.40 12.62 -33.62
CA ILE A 495 7.39 13.69 -33.87
C ILE A 495 8.83 13.15 -33.70
N ASP A 496 9.10 12.28 -32.71
CA ASP A 496 10.43 11.68 -32.53
C ASP A 496 10.82 10.80 -33.71
N ILE A 497 9.84 10.07 -34.28
CA ILE A 497 10.00 9.25 -35.46
C ILE A 497 10.31 10.15 -36.68
N LEU A 498 9.55 11.21 -36.89
CA LEU A 498 9.80 12.16 -37.97
C LEU A 498 11.20 12.78 -37.88
N GLU A 499 11.63 13.20 -36.69
CA GLU A 499 12.95 13.80 -36.45
C GLU A 499 14.06 12.77 -36.73
N ARG A 500 13.93 11.55 -36.23
CA ARG A 500 14.84 10.43 -36.46
C ARG A 500 14.98 10.13 -37.98
N ASP A 501 13.87 10.12 -38.70
CA ASP A 501 13.81 9.80 -40.14
C ASP A 501 14.09 11.05 -41.00
N LYS A 502 14.64 12.12 -40.43
CA LYS A 502 15.02 13.38 -41.09
C LYS A 502 13.88 13.99 -41.92
N PHE A 503 12.66 13.93 -41.36
CA PHE A 503 11.43 14.48 -41.92
C PHE A 503 11.09 14.00 -43.35
N LYS A 504 11.56 12.84 -43.76
CA LYS A 504 11.38 12.28 -45.12
C LYS A 504 9.91 12.28 -45.58
N GLN A 505 8.97 12.10 -44.64
CA GLN A 505 7.54 12.09 -44.93
C GLN A 505 6.97 13.48 -45.24
N LEU A 506 7.72 14.55 -44.95
CA LEU A 506 7.37 15.96 -45.17
C LEU A 506 8.31 16.66 -46.14
N ASP A 507 9.18 15.91 -46.83
CA ASP A 507 10.25 16.45 -47.69
C ASP A 507 9.68 17.34 -48.77
N GLY A 508 10.16 18.61 -48.84
CA GLY A 508 9.76 19.61 -49.84
C GLY A 508 8.37 20.23 -49.61
N LEU A 509 7.60 19.79 -48.59
CA LEU A 509 6.22 20.24 -48.38
C LEU A 509 6.12 21.59 -47.65
N LYS A 510 5.15 22.39 -48.06
CA LYS A 510 4.64 23.55 -47.34
C LYS A 510 3.51 23.10 -46.42
N ILE A 511 3.76 23.14 -45.12
CA ILE A 511 2.83 22.59 -44.12
C ILE A 511 2.20 23.64 -43.22
N GLY A 512 0.93 23.37 -42.81
CA GLY A 512 0.31 23.98 -41.67
C GLY A 512 0.39 23.01 -40.48
N LEU A 513 0.65 23.51 -39.26
CA LEU A 513 0.75 22.68 -38.04
C LEU A 513 -0.41 22.99 -37.08
N VAL A 514 -1.23 21.98 -36.78
CA VAL A 514 -2.23 22.03 -35.72
C VAL A 514 -1.59 21.47 -34.45
N THR A 515 -1.34 22.34 -33.47
CA THR A 515 -0.64 21.94 -32.24
C THR A 515 -0.94 22.88 -31.08
N ASN A 516 -0.47 22.50 -29.91
CA ASN A 516 -0.38 23.35 -28.72
C ASN A 516 0.92 23.03 -27.95
N HIS A 517 1.06 23.51 -26.74
CA HIS A 517 2.23 23.31 -25.89
C HIS A 517 2.53 21.85 -25.53
N THR A 518 1.59 20.91 -25.74
CA THR A 518 1.82 19.46 -25.54
C THR A 518 2.56 18.81 -26.71
N GLY A 519 2.57 19.45 -27.88
CA GLY A 519 3.33 19.02 -29.07
C GLY A 519 4.83 19.18 -28.82
N ARG A 520 5.48 18.13 -28.28
CA ARG A 520 6.90 18.09 -27.94
C ARG A 520 7.49 16.73 -28.29
N ASN A 521 8.77 16.73 -28.60
CA ASN A 521 9.56 15.48 -28.67
C ASN A 521 9.93 15.01 -27.26
N LEU A 522 10.55 13.85 -27.19
CA LEU A 522 10.99 13.23 -25.93
C LEU A 522 12.00 14.09 -25.15
N ALA A 523 12.83 14.89 -25.85
CA ALA A 523 13.75 15.83 -25.23
C ALA A 523 13.05 17.11 -24.71
N GLY A 524 11.73 17.24 -24.87
CA GLY A 524 10.95 18.39 -24.45
C GLY A 524 10.94 19.57 -25.41
N LYS A 525 11.57 19.47 -26.60
CA LYS A 525 11.57 20.52 -27.63
C LYS A 525 10.20 20.57 -28.30
N GLN A 526 9.66 21.76 -28.53
CA GLN A 526 8.33 21.95 -29.13
C GLN A 526 8.35 21.58 -30.62
N THR A 527 7.32 20.90 -31.10
CA THR A 527 7.14 20.50 -32.49
C THR A 527 7.17 21.71 -33.45
N ILE A 528 6.69 22.87 -33.02
CA ILE A 528 6.80 24.12 -33.79
C ILE A 528 8.24 24.44 -34.11
N ASP A 529 9.12 24.42 -33.12
CA ASP A 529 10.55 24.73 -33.28
C ASP A 529 11.26 23.66 -34.13
N ILE A 530 10.93 22.40 -33.89
CA ILE A 530 11.50 21.25 -34.63
C ILE A 530 11.21 21.35 -36.10
N LEU A 531 9.94 21.60 -36.48
CA LEU A 531 9.54 21.70 -37.86
C LEU A 531 9.99 23.01 -38.56
N LYS A 532 10.15 24.10 -37.77
CA LYS A 532 10.69 25.36 -38.28
C LYS A 532 12.17 25.29 -38.61
N GLU A 533 12.92 24.51 -37.86
CA GLU A 533 14.37 24.30 -38.03
C GLU A 533 14.68 23.21 -39.07
N ALA A 534 13.72 22.40 -39.46
CA ALA A 534 13.90 21.32 -40.45
C ALA A 534 14.20 21.91 -41.82
N ALA A 535 15.39 21.62 -42.38
CA ALA A 535 15.88 22.24 -43.61
C ALA A 535 15.07 21.85 -44.87
N ASN A 536 14.39 20.72 -44.85
CA ASN A 536 13.61 20.15 -45.95
C ASN A 536 12.09 20.28 -45.81
N VAL A 537 11.62 21.06 -44.80
CA VAL A 537 10.21 21.31 -44.55
C VAL A 537 9.95 22.82 -44.49
N THR A 538 8.86 23.28 -45.07
CA THR A 538 8.48 24.69 -44.98
C THR A 538 7.24 24.81 -44.10
N LEU A 539 7.44 25.18 -42.82
CA LEU A 539 6.34 25.49 -41.91
C LEU A 539 5.79 26.87 -42.21
N VAL A 540 4.53 26.96 -42.67
CA VAL A 540 3.90 28.22 -43.21
C VAL A 540 3.00 28.85 -42.17
N SER A 541 2.20 28.06 -41.42
CA SER A 541 1.22 28.55 -40.49
C SER A 541 0.98 27.61 -39.35
N LEU A 542 0.47 28.14 -38.22
CA LEU A 542 0.08 27.41 -37.02
C LEU A 542 -1.44 27.53 -36.86
N PHE A 543 -2.06 26.43 -36.39
CA PHE A 543 -3.47 26.38 -36.04
C PHE A 543 -3.59 26.01 -34.55
N SER A 544 -4.21 26.93 -33.79
CA SER A 544 -4.33 26.81 -32.34
C SER A 544 -5.68 26.23 -31.93
N PRO A 545 -5.71 25.10 -31.19
CA PRO A 545 -6.95 24.57 -30.62
C PRO A 545 -7.40 25.34 -29.39
N GLU A 546 -8.37 24.81 -28.66
CA GLU A 546 -8.76 25.27 -27.32
C GLU A 546 -7.52 25.42 -26.41
N HIS A 547 -7.52 26.44 -25.55
CA HIS A 547 -6.42 26.85 -24.65
C HIS A 547 -5.20 27.53 -25.33
N GLY A 548 -5.23 27.73 -26.64
CA GLY A 548 -4.20 28.49 -27.37
C GLY A 548 -2.92 27.67 -27.65
N ILE A 549 -2.01 28.27 -28.41
CA ILE A 549 -0.78 27.59 -28.88
C ILE A 549 0.21 27.33 -27.72
N ARG A 550 0.18 28.15 -26.66
CA ARG A 550 1.04 28.02 -25.50
C ARG A 550 0.34 27.36 -24.29
N GLY A 551 -0.99 27.09 -24.38
CA GLY A 551 -1.75 26.38 -23.35
C GLY A 551 -2.06 27.17 -22.08
N GLU A 552 -1.90 28.49 -22.10
CA GLU A 552 -2.04 29.34 -20.92
C GLU A 552 -3.45 29.92 -20.76
N LEU A 553 -4.31 29.80 -21.78
CA LEU A 553 -5.62 30.47 -21.83
C LEU A 553 -6.74 29.49 -21.44
N ASP A 554 -7.48 29.81 -20.39
CA ASP A 554 -8.75 29.14 -20.01
C ASP A 554 -9.94 30.03 -20.41
N THR A 555 -10.05 30.32 -21.71
CA THR A 555 -11.08 31.19 -22.27
C THR A 555 -11.70 30.58 -23.52
N GLU A 556 -13.00 30.86 -23.73
CA GLU A 556 -13.77 30.39 -24.90
C GLU A 556 -13.48 31.21 -26.18
N LYS A 557 -12.72 32.30 -26.10
CA LYS A 557 -12.39 33.20 -27.21
C LYS A 557 -10.89 33.35 -27.33
N ILE A 558 -10.35 32.83 -28.41
CA ILE A 558 -8.94 32.95 -28.75
C ILE A 558 -8.88 33.55 -30.15
N ASP A 559 -8.24 34.75 -30.24
CA ASP A 559 -8.09 35.46 -31.53
C ASP A 559 -6.88 34.96 -32.33
N ASP A 560 -6.88 35.22 -33.62
CA ASP A 560 -5.71 35.06 -34.48
C ASP A 560 -4.55 35.91 -33.97
N SER A 561 -3.35 35.39 -34.06
CA SER A 561 -2.15 36.05 -33.53
C SER A 561 -0.92 35.73 -34.39
N LYS A 562 0.24 36.12 -33.91
CA LYS A 562 1.51 35.74 -34.48
C LYS A 562 2.37 35.11 -33.38
N ASP A 563 2.99 33.98 -33.70
CA ASP A 563 3.93 33.35 -32.74
C ASP A 563 5.18 34.21 -32.63
N GLU A 564 5.47 34.70 -31.41
CA GLU A 564 6.57 35.66 -31.18
C GLU A 564 7.95 35.10 -31.54
N LYS A 565 8.16 33.82 -31.34
CA LYS A 565 9.45 33.15 -31.53
C LYS A 565 9.72 32.86 -33.01
N THR A 566 8.74 32.36 -33.74
CA THR A 566 8.93 31.95 -35.14
C THR A 566 8.47 32.98 -36.17
N GLY A 567 7.69 33.96 -35.71
CA GLY A 567 7.08 34.96 -36.61
C GLY A 567 5.96 34.42 -37.49
N LEU A 568 5.50 33.18 -37.28
CA LEU A 568 4.45 32.57 -38.08
C LEU A 568 3.05 33.04 -37.71
N PRO A 569 2.10 33.13 -38.64
CA PRO A 569 0.71 33.39 -38.33
C PRO A 569 0.12 32.21 -37.53
N VAL A 570 -0.66 32.54 -36.49
CA VAL A 570 -1.41 31.57 -35.66
C VAL A 570 -2.89 31.82 -35.91
N TYR A 571 -3.53 30.85 -36.53
CA TYR A 571 -4.99 30.87 -36.76
C TYR A 571 -5.71 30.15 -35.64
N SER A 572 -6.62 30.85 -34.98
CA SER A 572 -7.44 30.26 -33.94
C SER A 572 -8.52 29.34 -34.51
N LEU A 573 -8.54 28.08 -34.08
CA LEU A 573 -9.65 27.17 -34.35
C LEU A 573 -10.80 27.34 -33.33
N TYR A 574 -10.77 28.39 -32.50
CA TYR A 574 -11.74 28.63 -31.44
C TYR A 574 -12.40 30.01 -31.55
N LYS A 575 -12.15 30.67 -32.66
CA LYS A 575 -12.73 32.01 -32.99
C LYS A 575 -14.10 31.85 -33.67
N ASP A 576 -15.03 32.69 -33.31
CA ASP A 576 -16.36 32.86 -33.96
C ASP A 576 -17.22 31.55 -33.97
N GLY A 577 -16.97 30.62 -33.04
CA GLY A 577 -17.74 29.39 -32.90
C GLY A 577 -17.61 28.37 -34.07
N MET A 578 -16.78 28.65 -35.09
CA MET A 578 -16.66 27.80 -36.28
C MET A 578 -15.81 26.54 -36.02
N ARG A 579 -14.83 26.59 -35.10
CA ARG A 579 -14.00 25.48 -34.61
C ARG A 579 -13.37 24.63 -35.74
N ARG A 580 -13.02 25.25 -36.85
CA ARG A 580 -12.42 24.58 -38.03
C ARG A 580 -11.55 25.56 -38.83
N PRO A 581 -10.56 25.07 -39.59
CA PRO A 581 -9.80 25.91 -40.54
C PRO A 581 -10.70 26.48 -41.61
N LYS A 582 -10.42 27.74 -42.04
CA LYS A 582 -11.11 28.36 -43.17
C LYS A 582 -10.39 27.96 -44.47
N PRO A 583 -11.09 27.91 -45.64
CA PRO A 583 -10.49 27.58 -46.93
C PRO A 583 -9.29 28.44 -47.31
N GLU A 584 -9.34 29.74 -47.00
CA GLU A 584 -8.25 30.69 -47.24
C GLU A 584 -7.00 30.43 -46.41
N GLN A 585 -7.16 29.82 -45.22
CA GLN A 585 -6.04 29.47 -44.31
C GLN A 585 -5.33 28.21 -44.77
N LEU A 586 -6.01 27.38 -45.60
CA LEU A 586 -5.49 26.16 -46.17
C LEU A 586 -4.86 26.36 -47.56
N ALA A 587 -5.16 27.49 -48.20
CA ALA A 587 -4.67 27.81 -49.55
C ALA A 587 -3.14 27.86 -49.59
N GLY A 588 -2.54 27.09 -50.52
CA GLY A 588 -1.09 27.02 -50.72
C GLY A 588 -0.35 26.12 -49.72
N LEU A 589 -1.06 25.38 -48.86
CA LEU A 589 -0.48 24.27 -48.10
C LEU A 589 -0.49 22.99 -48.93
N ASP A 590 0.60 22.20 -48.80
CA ASP A 590 0.72 20.89 -49.38
C ASP A 590 0.23 19.78 -48.41
N ALA A 591 0.22 20.06 -47.10
CA ALA A 591 -0.26 19.16 -46.06
C ALA A 591 -0.60 19.90 -44.74
N ILE A 592 -1.41 19.28 -43.91
CA ILE A 592 -1.59 19.64 -42.50
C ILE A 592 -0.97 18.58 -41.60
N VAL A 593 -0.13 18.99 -40.67
CA VAL A 593 0.42 18.15 -39.63
C VAL A 593 -0.39 18.39 -38.35
N TYR A 594 -0.76 17.29 -37.65
CA TYR A 594 -1.50 17.34 -36.37
C TYR A 594 -0.67 16.72 -35.25
N ASP A 595 -0.38 17.47 -34.20
CA ASP A 595 0.43 17.02 -33.05
C ASP A 595 -0.08 17.59 -31.73
N ILE A 596 -1.01 16.89 -31.09
CA ILE A 596 -1.60 17.25 -29.79
C ILE A 596 -1.78 16.02 -28.93
N GLN A 597 -1.45 16.10 -27.62
CA GLN A 597 -1.72 15.06 -26.65
C GLN A 597 -3.19 15.06 -26.25
N ASP A 598 -3.90 14.00 -26.59
CA ASP A 598 -5.26 13.72 -26.10
C ASP A 598 -5.22 13.00 -24.74
N ILE A 599 -6.35 12.98 -24.01
CA ILE A 599 -6.44 12.37 -22.68
C ILE A 599 -7.28 11.08 -22.63
N GLY A 600 -7.86 10.63 -23.74
CA GLY A 600 -8.63 9.38 -23.80
C GLY A 600 -10.07 9.46 -23.34
N ALA A 601 -10.64 10.68 -23.16
CA ALA A 601 -12.03 10.92 -22.79
C ALA A 601 -12.80 11.58 -23.95
N ARG A 602 -13.99 11.04 -24.31
CA ARG A 602 -14.79 11.42 -25.48
C ARG A 602 -15.04 12.94 -25.60
N PHE A 603 -15.33 13.58 -24.48
CA PHE A 603 -15.69 14.99 -24.45
C PHE A 603 -14.50 15.94 -24.33
N TYR A 604 -13.26 15.41 -24.42
CA TYR A 604 -12.06 16.22 -24.54
C TYR A 604 -11.91 16.66 -26.00
N THR A 605 -11.89 17.97 -26.24
CA THR A 605 -12.24 18.57 -27.53
C THR A 605 -11.22 18.37 -28.66
N TYR A 606 -10.01 17.89 -28.37
CA TYR A 606 -8.97 17.67 -29.38
C TYR A 606 -9.36 16.61 -30.40
N THR A 607 -10.18 15.63 -30.02
CA THR A 607 -10.73 14.64 -30.98
C THR A 607 -11.65 15.27 -32.01
N ALA A 608 -12.48 16.23 -31.59
CA ALA A 608 -13.34 16.99 -32.49
C ALA A 608 -12.53 17.98 -33.37
N THR A 609 -11.48 18.56 -32.83
CA THR A 609 -10.55 19.39 -33.59
C THR A 609 -9.93 18.63 -34.74
N LEU A 610 -9.43 17.38 -34.50
CA LEU A 610 -8.90 16.52 -35.56
C LEU A 610 -9.95 16.22 -36.63
N LYS A 611 -11.17 15.85 -36.21
CA LYS A 611 -12.28 15.60 -37.15
C LYS A 611 -12.54 16.79 -38.06
N ASN A 612 -12.68 17.99 -37.46
CA ASN A 612 -12.96 19.21 -38.22
C ASN A 612 -11.82 19.58 -39.17
N VAL A 613 -10.57 19.34 -38.77
CA VAL A 613 -9.39 19.55 -39.63
C VAL A 613 -9.42 18.55 -40.81
N MET A 614 -9.72 17.27 -40.58
CA MET A 614 -9.84 16.28 -41.63
C MET A 614 -10.94 16.63 -42.64
N GLU A 615 -12.09 17.11 -42.18
CA GLU A 615 -13.21 17.51 -43.04
C GLU A 615 -12.81 18.67 -43.99
N GLU A 616 -12.12 19.68 -43.47
CA GLU A 616 -11.72 20.83 -44.28
C GLU A 616 -10.53 20.48 -45.21
N ALA A 617 -9.58 19.67 -44.73
CA ALA A 617 -8.47 19.18 -45.53
C ALA A 617 -8.96 18.30 -46.71
N ALA A 618 -9.97 17.45 -46.49
CA ALA A 618 -10.60 16.66 -47.54
C ALA A 618 -11.20 17.54 -48.66
N LYS A 619 -11.88 18.63 -48.29
CA LYS A 619 -12.44 19.63 -49.23
C LYS A 619 -11.32 20.34 -50.00
N ALA A 620 -10.23 20.68 -49.32
CA ALA A 620 -9.05 21.31 -49.89
C ALA A 620 -8.16 20.34 -50.69
N LYS A 621 -8.42 19.04 -50.60
CA LYS A 621 -7.63 17.93 -51.23
C LYS A 621 -6.18 17.90 -50.79
N ILE A 622 -5.90 18.21 -49.52
CA ILE A 622 -4.58 18.11 -48.93
C ILE A 622 -4.54 17.02 -47.87
N PRO A 623 -3.43 16.28 -47.70
CA PRO A 623 -3.32 15.25 -46.68
C PRO A 623 -3.27 15.82 -45.27
N VAL A 624 -3.75 15.02 -44.31
CA VAL A 624 -3.60 15.25 -42.87
C VAL A 624 -2.63 14.21 -42.30
N ILE A 625 -1.55 14.65 -41.72
CA ILE A 625 -0.50 13.82 -41.16
C ILE A 625 -0.55 13.92 -39.65
N VAL A 626 -1.02 12.87 -38.98
CA VAL A 626 -1.13 12.80 -37.52
C VAL A 626 0.16 12.24 -36.95
N LEU A 627 0.82 13.00 -36.08
CA LEU A 627 1.94 12.54 -35.26
C LEU A 627 1.36 11.88 -34.01
N ASP A 628 1.29 10.54 -33.99
CA ASP A 628 0.53 9.83 -32.98
C ASP A 628 1.20 9.90 -31.59
N ARG A 629 0.36 9.88 -30.54
CA ARG A 629 0.75 9.99 -29.14
C ARG A 629 0.03 8.94 -28.29
N PRO A 630 0.60 8.53 -27.12
CA PRO A 630 -0.02 7.56 -26.23
C PRO A 630 -1.41 7.99 -25.77
N ASN A 631 -2.33 7.03 -25.66
CA ASN A 631 -3.49 7.24 -24.81
C ASN A 631 -3.03 7.17 -23.35
N PRO A 632 -3.12 8.27 -22.56
CA PRO A 632 -2.44 8.35 -21.27
C PRO A 632 -3.08 7.48 -20.20
N ILE A 633 -4.36 7.14 -20.36
CA ILE A 633 -5.14 6.40 -19.38
C ILE A 633 -5.39 4.94 -19.81
N ASN A 634 -4.44 4.31 -20.48
CA ASN A 634 -4.49 2.93 -20.96
C ASN A 634 -5.35 2.72 -22.22
N GLY A 635 -4.78 2.08 -23.23
CA GLY A 635 -5.43 1.84 -24.54
C GLY A 635 -6.35 0.62 -24.60
N ASN A 636 -6.40 -0.21 -23.56
CA ASN A 636 -7.26 -1.39 -23.52
C ASN A 636 -8.66 -1.09 -22.97
N LEU A 637 -8.79 -0.14 -22.06
CA LEU A 637 -9.99 0.07 -21.28
C LEU A 637 -11.07 0.82 -22.08
N ILE A 638 -12.30 0.29 -21.99
CA ILE A 638 -13.51 0.86 -22.56
C ILE A 638 -14.52 1.02 -21.44
N GLU A 639 -14.98 2.26 -21.18
CA GLU A 639 -15.90 2.55 -20.09
C GLU A 639 -17.00 3.54 -20.50
N GLY A 640 -18.17 3.33 -19.95
CA GLY A 640 -19.36 4.17 -20.20
C GLY A 640 -20.05 3.88 -21.53
N ALA A 641 -21.26 4.40 -21.69
CA ALA A 641 -22.05 4.19 -22.89
C ALA A 641 -21.52 5.02 -24.07
N PRO A 642 -21.59 4.52 -25.31
CA PRO A 642 -21.35 5.31 -26.51
C PRO A 642 -22.32 6.49 -26.63
N ALA A 643 -21.87 7.56 -27.31
CA ALA A 643 -22.74 8.70 -27.61
C ALA A 643 -23.90 8.29 -28.54
N ASP A 644 -25.05 8.90 -28.36
CA ASP A 644 -26.20 8.78 -29.28
C ASP A 644 -25.84 9.47 -30.62
N GLU A 645 -26.16 8.82 -31.73
CA GLU A 645 -25.83 9.30 -33.09
C GLU A 645 -26.50 10.65 -33.40
N ASP A 646 -27.72 10.84 -32.96
CA ASP A 646 -28.50 12.07 -33.18
C ASP A 646 -28.07 13.26 -32.31
N LYS A 647 -27.13 13.03 -31.36
CA LYS A 647 -26.62 14.04 -30.41
C LYS A 647 -25.16 14.38 -30.57
N LEU A 648 -24.57 13.97 -31.69
CA LEU A 648 -23.17 14.26 -31.94
C LEU A 648 -22.94 15.77 -32.06
N SER A 649 -21.81 16.20 -31.50
CA SER A 649 -21.45 17.60 -31.38
C SER A 649 -19.91 17.76 -31.21
N PHE A 650 -19.46 18.97 -30.94
CA PHE A 650 -18.02 19.22 -30.67
C PHE A 650 -17.49 18.51 -29.43
N ILE A 651 -18.36 18.19 -28.45
CA ILE A 651 -17.98 17.39 -27.25
C ILE A 651 -18.27 15.89 -27.42
N ALA A 652 -18.75 15.46 -28.56
CA ALA A 652 -18.99 14.06 -28.91
C ALA A 652 -18.83 13.91 -30.43
N ALA A 653 -17.61 13.93 -30.92
CA ALA A 653 -17.30 13.94 -32.35
C ALA A 653 -17.69 12.65 -33.08
N HIS A 654 -17.86 11.55 -32.32
CA HIS A 654 -18.18 10.23 -32.86
C HIS A 654 -18.92 9.36 -31.83
N THR A 655 -19.60 8.29 -32.31
CA THR A 655 -20.31 7.31 -31.47
C THR A 655 -19.38 6.35 -30.78
N ILE A 656 -18.62 6.89 -29.82
CA ILE A 656 -17.65 6.15 -29.01
C ILE A 656 -18.02 6.23 -27.51
N PRO A 657 -17.59 5.25 -26.68
CA PRO A 657 -17.75 5.28 -25.24
C PRO A 657 -17.10 6.51 -24.60
N VAL A 658 -17.44 6.78 -23.35
CA VAL A 658 -16.87 7.90 -22.59
C VAL A 658 -15.35 7.77 -22.50
N ARG A 659 -14.83 6.58 -22.15
CA ARG A 659 -13.43 6.18 -22.25
C ARG A 659 -13.30 5.15 -23.37
N TYR A 660 -12.58 5.45 -24.41
CA TYR A 660 -12.65 4.73 -25.68
C TYR A 660 -11.39 3.90 -26.00
N GLY A 661 -10.28 4.11 -25.29
CA GLY A 661 -9.07 3.30 -25.41
C GLY A 661 -8.44 3.26 -26.81
N LEU A 662 -8.40 4.37 -27.52
CA LEU A 662 -7.73 4.56 -28.82
C LEU A 662 -6.68 5.66 -28.68
N THR A 663 -5.62 5.62 -29.50
CA THR A 663 -4.76 6.80 -29.71
C THR A 663 -5.48 7.81 -30.61
N ILE A 664 -4.96 9.04 -30.68
CA ILE A 664 -5.55 10.08 -31.57
C ILE A 664 -5.45 9.67 -33.02
N GLY A 665 -4.37 9.00 -33.44
CA GLY A 665 -4.21 8.48 -34.81
C GLY A 665 -5.19 7.34 -35.13
N GLU A 666 -5.39 6.40 -34.19
CA GLU A 666 -6.40 5.32 -34.34
C GLU A 666 -7.81 5.89 -34.42
N LEU A 667 -8.15 6.84 -33.55
CA LEU A 667 -9.48 7.47 -33.55
C LEU A 667 -9.70 8.30 -34.83
N GLY A 668 -8.68 9.02 -35.30
CA GLY A 668 -8.73 9.73 -36.58
C GLY A 668 -9.02 8.78 -37.73
N THR A 669 -8.35 7.64 -37.81
CA THR A 669 -8.56 6.59 -38.83
C THR A 669 -9.98 6.04 -38.77
N MET A 670 -10.50 5.75 -37.55
CA MET A 670 -11.87 5.29 -37.35
C MET A 670 -12.90 6.35 -37.80
N MET A 671 -12.75 7.61 -37.38
CA MET A 671 -13.65 8.69 -37.79
C MET A 671 -13.65 8.93 -39.29
N ASN A 672 -12.47 8.89 -39.94
CA ASN A 672 -12.34 9.07 -41.38
C ASN A 672 -13.13 8.01 -42.13
N ALA A 673 -13.00 6.74 -41.76
CA ALA A 673 -13.69 5.62 -42.39
C ALA A 673 -15.20 5.61 -42.10
N GLU A 674 -15.61 5.65 -40.82
CA GLU A 674 -17.00 5.47 -40.41
C GLU A 674 -17.88 6.70 -40.69
N ARG A 675 -17.32 7.93 -40.64
CA ARG A 675 -18.00 9.17 -41.04
C ARG A 675 -17.87 9.49 -42.53
N LYS A 676 -17.16 8.64 -43.28
CA LYS A 676 -16.92 8.86 -44.72
C LYS A 676 -16.37 10.26 -45.04
N ILE A 677 -15.43 10.74 -44.22
CA ILE A 677 -14.83 12.07 -44.37
C ILE A 677 -14.08 12.17 -45.68
N GLY A 678 -13.40 11.12 -46.10
CA GLY A 678 -12.62 11.07 -47.35
C GLY A 678 -11.30 11.83 -47.30
N ALA A 679 -10.76 12.10 -46.14
CA ALA A 679 -9.45 12.71 -45.99
C ALA A 679 -8.32 11.75 -46.35
N ASP A 680 -7.28 12.23 -47.04
CA ASP A 680 -5.98 11.51 -47.13
C ASP A 680 -5.30 11.61 -45.75
N LEU A 681 -5.65 10.65 -44.87
CA LEU A 681 -5.13 10.61 -43.51
C LEU A 681 -3.92 9.66 -43.42
N ARG A 682 -2.80 10.21 -42.96
CA ARG A 682 -1.55 9.46 -42.72
C ARG A 682 -1.16 9.56 -41.27
N VAL A 683 -0.86 8.42 -40.63
CA VAL A 683 -0.47 8.37 -39.21
C VAL A 683 1.01 7.99 -39.10
N ILE A 684 1.80 8.89 -38.51
CA ILE A 684 3.18 8.58 -38.13
C ILE A 684 3.07 7.87 -36.77
N LYS A 685 3.28 6.56 -36.80
CA LYS A 685 3.10 5.69 -35.61
C LYS A 685 4.17 5.90 -34.56
N MET A 686 3.79 5.73 -33.31
CA MET A 686 4.72 5.59 -32.20
C MET A 686 5.53 4.29 -32.28
N GLU A 687 6.69 4.27 -31.65
CA GLU A 687 7.46 3.05 -31.38
C GLU A 687 7.59 2.85 -29.87
N GLY A 688 7.56 1.58 -29.43
CA GLY A 688 7.72 1.21 -28.02
C GLY A 688 6.45 1.31 -27.16
N TRP A 689 5.34 1.84 -27.69
CA TRP A 689 4.07 1.89 -26.93
C TRP A 689 3.26 0.60 -27.11
N SER A 690 2.75 0.08 -25.98
CA SER A 690 1.74 -0.97 -25.97
C SER A 690 0.44 -0.45 -25.35
N ARG A 691 -0.69 -1.06 -25.73
CA ARG A 691 -2.03 -0.61 -25.32
C ARG A 691 -2.26 -0.68 -23.81
N SER A 692 -1.56 -1.56 -23.10
CA SER A 692 -1.66 -1.73 -21.64
C SER A 692 -0.95 -0.64 -20.84
N MET A 693 -0.09 0.17 -21.50
CA MET A 693 0.69 1.21 -20.81
C MET A 693 -0.19 2.36 -20.34
N TRP A 694 0.10 2.83 -19.14
CA TRP A 694 -0.29 4.14 -18.64
C TRP A 694 0.78 5.17 -19.01
N PHE A 695 0.45 6.46 -18.96
CA PHE A 695 1.38 7.50 -19.39
C PHE A 695 2.73 7.49 -18.63
N ASP A 696 2.70 7.25 -17.33
CA ASP A 696 3.91 7.18 -16.49
C ASP A 696 4.83 5.97 -16.79
N GLU A 697 4.35 5.02 -17.60
CA GLU A 697 5.12 3.88 -18.09
C GLU A 697 5.77 4.15 -19.43
N THR A 698 5.45 5.28 -20.09
CA THR A 698 5.98 5.65 -21.41
C THR A 698 7.37 6.31 -21.35
N GLY A 699 7.83 6.69 -20.17
CA GLY A 699 9.08 7.45 -20.00
C GLY A 699 8.98 8.92 -20.41
N GLN A 700 7.79 9.40 -20.80
CA GLN A 700 7.55 10.79 -21.23
C GLN A 700 7.24 11.70 -20.03
N THR A 701 7.56 12.99 -20.16
CA THR A 701 7.21 14.01 -19.18
C THR A 701 5.75 14.43 -19.35
N TRP A 702 4.98 14.42 -18.26
CA TRP A 702 3.63 14.97 -18.27
C TRP A 702 3.63 16.47 -18.54
N VAL A 703 2.92 16.90 -19.55
CA VAL A 703 2.66 18.30 -19.87
C VAL A 703 1.16 18.49 -19.78
N ASN A 704 0.69 19.41 -18.92
CA ASN A 704 -0.73 19.62 -18.66
C ASN A 704 -1.50 19.91 -19.94
N PRO A 705 -2.37 19.01 -20.44
CA PRO A 705 -3.07 19.26 -21.72
C PRO A 705 -4.05 20.45 -21.68
N SER A 706 -4.46 20.83 -20.48
CA SER A 706 -5.24 22.05 -20.21
C SER A 706 -4.92 22.58 -18.81
N PRO A 707 -5.27 23.81 -18.46
CA PRO A 707 -5.03 24.40 -17.11
C PRO A 707 -5.61 23.60 -15.95
N ASN A 708 -6.68 22.83 -16.20
CA ASN A 708 -7.35 21.99 -15.20
C ASN A 708 -7.06 20.49 -15.38
N MET A 709 -6.01 20.11 -16.11
CA MET A 709 -5.58 18.72 -16.29
C MET A 709 -4.08 18.60 -15.93
N ARG A 710 -3.78 18.65 -14.62
CA ARG A 710 -2.43 18.86 -14.09
C ARG A 710 -1.67 17.58 -13.80
N SER A 711 -2.38 16.44 -13.74
CA SER A 711 -1.79 15.16 -13.37
C SER A 711 -2.43 13.98 -14.11
N LEU A 712 -1.72 12.85 -14.14
CA LEU A 712 -2.27 11.59 -14.64
C LEU A 712 -3.45 11.11 -13.77
N THR A 713 -3.48 11.44 -12.47
CA THR A 713 -4.60 11.13 -11.58
C THR A 713 -5.86 11.85 -12.04
N GLU A 714 -5.77 13.14 -12.32
CA GLU A 714 -6.88 13.94 -12.86
C GLU A 714 -7.37 13.37 -14.19
N ALA A 715 -6.45 13.04 -15.12
CA ALA A 715 -6.79 12.41 -16.40
C ALA A 715 -7.50 11.05 -16.22
N THR A 716 -7.08 10.25 -15.23
CA THR A 716 -7.70 8.96 -14.91
C THR A 716 -9.11 9.11 -14.35
N LEU A 717 -9.36 10.13 -13.55
CA LEU A 717 -10.66 10.42 -12.96
C LEU A 717 -11.62 11.10 -13.94
N TYR A 718 -11.08 11.87 -14.88
CA TYR A 718 -11.84 12.75 -15.77
C TYR A 718 -12.97 12.06 -16.55
N PRO A 719 -12.83 10.85 -17.13
CA PRO A 719 -13.93 10.22 -17.85
C PRO A 719 -15.23 10.09 -17.03
N GLY A 720 -15.11 9.81 -15.74
CA GLY A 720 -16.27 9.70 -14.85
C GLY A 720 -16.68 11.00 -14.17
N ILE A 721 -15.69 11.72 -13.61
CA ILE A 721 -15.95 12.92 -12.82
C ILE A 721 -16.29 14.12 -13.73
N GLY A 722 -15.66 14.20 -14.91
CA GLY A 722 -15.99 15.20 -15.91
C GLY A 722 -17.46 15.20 -16.32
N LEU A 723 -18.14 14.05 -16.31
CA LEU A 723 -19.57 13.98 -16.62
C LEU A 723 -20.42 14.87 -15.67
N LEU A 724 -20.00 15.09 -14.44
CA LEU A 724 -20.68 15.93 -13.45
C LEU A 724 -20.46 17.42 -13.67
N GLU A 725 -19.44 17.80 -14.43
CA GLU A 725 -18.96 19.17 -14.55
C GLU A 725 -20.03 20.17 -15.02
N THR A 726 -20.94 19.75 -15.85
CA THR A 726 -21.99 20.59 -16.36
C THR A 726 -23.22 20.70 -15.45
N THR A 727 -23.23 19.96 -14.35
CA THR A 727 -24.28 20.07 -13.33
C THR A 727 -23.96 21.16 -12.31
N ASN A 728 -24.81 21.31 -11.29
CA ASN A 728 -24.57 22.24 -10.19
C ASN A 728 -23.77 21.60 -9.03
N VAL A 729 -22.68 20.91 -9.35
CA VAL A 729 -21.65 20.47 -8.39
C VAL A 729 -20.29 20.95 -8.87
N SER A 730 -19.45 21.38 -7.94
CA SER A 730 -18.06 21.66 -8.22
C SER A 730 -17.30 20.33 -8.39
N VAL A 731 -16.56 20.19 -9.48
CA VAL A 731 -15.63 19.09 -9.73
C VAL A 731 -14.19 19.49 -9.40
N GLY A 732 -14.02 20.46 -8.51
CA GLY A 732 -12.71 20.92 -8.04
C GLY A 732 -12.02 21.93 -8.96
N ARG A 733 -12.62 22.42 -10.06
CA ARG A 733 -12.05 23.52 -10.82
C ARG A 733 -11.89 24.75 -9.94
N GLY A 734 -10.76 25.43 -10.06
CA GLY A 734 -10.38 26.54 -9.18
C GLY A 734 -9.83 26.12 -7.83
N THR A 735 -9.49 24.85 -7.65
CA THR A 735 -8.70 24.32 -6.53
C THR A 735 -7.36 23.76 -7.03
N ASP A 736 -6.51 23.27 -6.13
CA ASP A 736 -5.23 22.68 -6.50
C ASP A 736 -5.38 21.28 -7.11
N THR A 737 -6.54 20.61 -6.94
CA THR A 737 -6.84 19.24 -7.36
C THR A 737 -8.13 19.14 -8.16
N PRO A 738 -8.19 19.72 -9.38
CA PRO A 738 -9.34 19.57 -10.28
C PRO A 738 -9.65 18.10 -10.52
N PHE A 739 -10.94 17.75 -10.58
CA PHE A 739 -11.47 16.39 -10.79
C PHE A 739 -11.14 15.35 -9.70
N GLU A 740 -10.28 15.66 -8.73
CA GLU A 740 -10.03 14.81 -7.57
C GLU A 740 -11.03 15.06 -6.43
N ILE A 741 -11.72 16.20 -6.45
CA ILE A 741 -12.73 16.56 -5.45
C ILE A 741 -14.07 16.90 -6.12
N VAL A 742 -15.17 16.49 -5.46
CA VAL A 742 -16.54 16.79 -5.88
C VAL A 742 -17.32 17.31 -4.69
N GLY A 743 -18.04 18.42 -4.85
CA GLY A 743 -18.82 18.97 -3.76
C GLY A 743 -19.74 20.12 -4.14
N ALA A 744 -20.55 20.54 -3.16
CA ALA A 744 -21.44 21.70 -3.26
C ALA A 744 -21.74 22.24 -1.84
N PRO A 745 -22.26 23.47 -1.70
CA PRO A 745 -22.63 24.02 -0.40
C PRO A 745 -23.70 23.18 0.35
N TRP A 746 -24.55 22.48 -0.38
CA TRP A 746 -25.63 21.65 0.14
C TRP A 746 -25.22 20.17 0.39
N ILE A 747 -23.99 19.76 0.10
CA ILE A 747 -23.52 18.38 0.31
C ILE A 747 -22.93 18.21 1.72
N ASP A 748 -23.42 17.20 2.45
CA ASP A 748 -22.73 16.66 3.63
C ASP A 748 -21.68 15.66 3.18
N GLY A 749 -20.42 16.10 3.13
CA GLY A 749 -19.28 15.30 2.66
C GLY A 749 -19.07 14.02 3.47
N ARG A 750 -19.35 14.02 4.79
CA ARG A 750 -19.22 12.83 5.64
C ARG A 750 -20.24 11.76 5.28
N LYS A 751 -21.50 12.17 5.08
CA LYS A 751 -22.57 11.25 4.66
C LYS A 751 -22.32 10.70 3.27
N LEU A 752 -21.91 11.55 2.33
CA LEU A 752 -21.62 11.14 0.97
C LEU A 752 -20.44 10.17 0.90
N ALA A 753 -19.31 10.48 1.59
CA ALA A 753 -18.15 9.60 1.64
C ALA A 753 -18.47 8.25 2.28
N ALA A 754 -19.20 8.24 3.41
CA ALA A 754 -19.63 7.01 4.08
C ALA A 754 -20.51 6.15 3.17
N TYR A 755 -21.47 6.76 2.47
CA TYR A 755 -22.33 6.05 1.52
C TYR A 755 -21.51 5.44 0.38
N LEU A 756 -20.66 6.21 -0.30
CA LEU A 756 -19.86 5.71 -1.43
C LEU A 756 -18.87 4.63 -1.01
N ASN A 757 -18.24 4.77 0.16
CA ASN A 757 -17.34 3.73 0.67
C ASN A 757 -18.09 2.43 1.02
N SER A 758 -19.37 2.50 1.41
CA SER A 758 -20.20 1.31 1.65
C SER A 758 -20.55 0.56 0.36
N ARG A 759 -20.40 1.19 -0.81
CA ARG A 759 -20.66 0.59 -2.12
C ARG A 759 -19.55 -0.36 -2.60
N SER A 760 -18.42 -0.41 -1.90
CA SER A 760 -17.27 -1.28 -2.21
C SER A 760 -16.77 -1.15 -3.66
N ILE A 761 -16.72 0.08 -4.17
CA ILE A 761 -16.25 0.37 -5.53
C ILE A 761 -14.75 0.02 -5.59
N ARG A 762 -14.38 -0.84 -6.53
CA ARG A 762 -13.00 -1.32 -6.65
C ARG A 762 -12.04 -0.19 -7.04
N GLY A 763 -10.84 -0.23 -6.49
CA GLY A 763 -9.74 0.66 -6.85
C GLY A 763 -9.89 2.12 -6.41
N VAL A 764 -10.89 2.46 -5.57
CA VAL A 764 -11.14 3.84 -5.13
C VAL A 764 -11.61 3.94 -3.69
N ARG A 765 -11.30 5.06 -3.03
CA ARG A 765 -11.82 5.47 -1.72
C ARG A 765 -12.27 6.92 -1.78
N PHE A 766 -13.23 7.26 -0.93
CA PHE A 766 -13.81 8.59 -0.83
C PHE A 766 -13.54 9.15 0.58
N VAL A 767 -12.90 10.32 0.63
CA VAL A 767 -12.55 11.01 1.88
C VAL A 767 -13.41 12.27 1.99
N PRO A 768 -14.10 12.53 3.10
CA PRO A 768 -14.88 13.76 3.25
C PRO A 768 -13.96 14.97 3.29
N VAL A 769 -14.31 16.02 2.54
CA VAL A 769 -13.54 17.27 2.48
C VAL A 769 -14.45 18.48 2.61
N ARG A 770 -13.86 19.62 2.97
CA ARG A 770 -14.40 20.97 2.75
C ARG A 770 -13.42 21.75 1.92
N PHE A 771 -13.91 22.51 0.97
CA PHE A 771 -13.08 23.28 0.08
C PHE A 771 -13.83 24.53 -0.42
N ARG A 772 -13.08 25.47 -0.97
CA ARG A 772 -13.63 26.73 -1.52
C ARG A 772 -13.00 26.98 -2.89
N PRO A 773 -13.72 26.75 -3.98
CA PRO A 773 -13.18 26.96 -5.33
C PRO A 773 -12.88 28.45 -5.57
N LYS A 774 -11.81 28.73 -6.30
CA LYS A 774 -11.46 30.10 -6.72
C LYS A 774 -11.98 30.46 -8.11
N ALA A 775 -12.59 29.49 -8.80
CA ALA A 775 -13.17 29.67 -10.14
C ALA A 775 -14.31 28.67 -10.35
N SER A 776 -15.08 28.81 -11.45
CA SER A 776 -16.17 27.93 -11.87
C SER A 776 -17.37 27.92 -10.89
N VAL A 777 -18.06 26.79 -10.80
CA VAL A 777 -19.27 26.65 -9.97
C VAL A 777 -18.92 26.81 -8.49
N PHE A 778 -19.71 27.61 -7.76
CA PHE A 778 -19.51 27.96 -6.34
C PHE A 778 -18.20 28.70 -6.03
N LYS A 779 -17.73 29.52 -6.98
CA LYS A 779 -16.57 30.38 -6.74
C LYS A 779 -16.73 31.13 -5.42
N ASP A 780 -15.68 31.02 -4.57
CA ASP A 780 -15.55 31.66 -3.26
C ASP A 780 -16.62 31.23 -2.21
N GLU A 781 -17.42 30.18 -2.48
CA GLU A 781 -18.35 29.58 -1.53
C GLU A 781 -17.75 28.34 -0.88
N GLU A 782 -18.10 28.08 0.38
CA GLU A 782 -17.67 26.86 1.09
C GLU A 782 -18.51 25.66 0.65
N CYS A 783 -17.86 24.63 0.10
CA CYS A 783 -18.47 23.38 -0.34
C CYS A 783 -18.09 22.25 0.61
N GLY A 784 -19.08 21.46 1.04
CA GLY A 784 -18.86 20.13 1.56
C GLY A 784 -18.77 19.12 0.40
N GLY A 785 -17.97 18.07 0.54
CA GLY A 785 -17.80 17.13 -0.55
C GLY A 785 -16.89 15.95 -0.22
N ILE A 786 -16.39 15.34 -1.26
CA ILE A 786 -15.50 14.17 -1.22
C ILE A 786 -14.22 14.45 -2.02
N ASN A 787 -13.11 13.95 -1.50
CA ASN A 787 -11.90 13.71 -2.28
C ASN A 787 -11.88 12.25 -2.73
N ILE A 788 -11.50 12.01 -3.98
CA ILE A 788 -11.54 10.72 -4.67
C ILE A 788 -10.11 10.20 -4.76
N VAL A 789 -9.81 9.18 -3.99
CA VAL A 789 -8.46 8.60 -3.90
C VAL A 789 -8.43 7.30 -4.66
N ILE A 790 -7.71 7.24 -5.77
CA ILE A 790 -7.46 6.00 -6.52
C ILE A 790 -6.51 5.14 -5.70
N THR A 791 -6.93 3.94 -5.34
CA THR A 791 -6.15 2.98 -4.53
C THR A 791 -5.57 1.85 -5.36
N ASN A 792 -6.16 1.57 -6.51
CA ASN A 792 -5.65 0.64 -7.50
C ASN A 792 -6.21 1.02 -8.87
N ARG A 793 -5.37 1.61 -9.73
CA ARG A 793 -5.81 2.12 -11.05
C ARG A 793 -6.21 1.00 -12.03
N ASP A 794 -5.67 -0.21 -11.86
CA ASP A 794 -5.96 -1.34 -12.75
C ASP A 794 -7.33 -1.97 -12.45
N GLU A 795 -7.84 -1.79 -11.23
CA GLU A 795 -9.19 -2.20 -10.83
C GLU A 795 -10.20 -1.03 -10.89
N PHE A 796 -9.70 0.20 -11.07
CA PHE A 796 -10.53 1.39 -11.02
C PHE A 796 -11.23 1.62 -12.35
N ASN A 797 -12.56 1.69 -12.32
CA ASN A 797 -13.38 2.14 -13.42
C ASN A 797 -13.87 3.56 -13.13
N SER A 798 -13.34 4.53 -13.89
CA SER A 798 -13.65 5.94 -13.70
C SER A 798 -15.11 6.27 -13.94
N VAL A 799 -15.69 5.74 -15.01
CA VAL A 799 -17.09 6.02 -15.37
C VAL A 799 -18.03 5.37 -14.38
N ARG A 800 -17.72 4.16 -13.88
CA ARG A 800 -18.47 3.54 -12.78
C ARG A 800 -18.46 4.41 -11.54
N ALA A 801 -17.32 4.96 -11.14
CA ALA A 801 -17.24 5.87 -10.00
C ALA A 801 -18.09 7.12 -10.22
N GLY A 802 -18.08 7.70 -11.44
CA GLY A 802 -18.97 8.80 -11.82
C GLY A 802 -20.45 8.45 -11.68
N TYR A 803 -20.86 7.27 -12.14
CA TYR A 803 -22.26 6.79 -12.00
C TYR A 803 -22.63 6.55 -10.53
N GLU A 804 -21.75 6.03 -9.70
CA GLU A 804 -22.01 5.85 -8.25
C GLU A 804 -22.17 7.19 -7.55
N ILE A 805 -21.40 8.21 -7.92
CA ILE A 805 -21.57 9.57 -7.38
C ILE A 805 -22.91 10.17 -7.88
N ALA A 806 -23.21 10.05 -9.16
CA ALA A 806 -24.48 10.54 -9.72
C ALA A 806 -25.71 9.88 -9.05
N ALA A 807 -25.68 8.56 -8.85
CA ALA A 807 -26.72 7.82 -8.14
C ALA A 807 -26.82 8.25 -6.66
N ALA A 808 -25.70 8.49 -6.00
CA ALA A 808 -25.66 9.01 -4.63
C ALA A 808 -26.26 10.42 -4.52
N LEU A 809 -25.93 11.31 -5.46
CA LEU A 809 -26.50 12.66 -5.54
C LEU A 809 -28.03 12.59 -5.80
N ARG A 810 -28.44 11.78 -6.76
CA ARG A 810 -29.88 11.58 -7.06
C ARG A 810 -30.66 11.07 -5.88
N LYS A 811 -30.08 10.14 -5.11
CA LYS A 811 -30.73 9.52 -3.94
C LYS A 811 -30.79 10.46 -2.74
N ASN A 812 -29.68 11.15 -2.41
CA ASN A 812 -29.55 11.88 -1.16
C ASN A 812 -29.88 13.38 -1.29
N TYR A 813 -29.83 13.94 -2.51
CA TYR A 813 -30.06 15.36 -2.79
C TYR A 813 -30.95 15.57 -4.03
N PRO A 814 -32.14 14.93 -4.11
CA PRO A 814 -32.98 14.92 -5.30
C PRO A 814 -33.56 16.30 -5.65
N ALA A 815 -33.69 17.20 -4.66
CA ALA A 815 -34.20 18.56 -4.85
C ALA A 815 -33.08 19.56 -5.21
N ASP A 816 -31.85 19.27 -4.79
CA ASP A 816 -30.74 20.20 -4.95
C ASP A 816 -29.95 19.93 -6.24
N TRP A 817 -29.77 18.67 -6.62
CA TRP A 817 -28.97 18.31 -7.79
C TRP A 817 -29.69 18.43 -9.10
N GLN A 818 -29.14 19.21 -10.03
CA GLN A 818 -29.71 19.46 -11.35
C GLN A 818 -29.35 18.35 -12.34
N VAL A 819 -29.97 17.18 -12.19
CA VAL A 819 -29.70 15.96 -12.96
C VAL A 819 -29.85 16.16 -14.49
N ASP A 820 -30.75 17.02 -14.96
CA ASP A 820 -30.96 17.27 -16.41
C ASP A 820 -29.70 17.82 -17.08
N LYS A 821 -28.88 18.60 -16.37
CA LYS A 821 -27.61 19.13 -16.88
C LYS A 821 -26.56 18.07 -17.10
N TYR A 822 -26.69 16.89 -16.46
CA TYR A 822 -25.83 15.75 -16.68
C TYR A 822 -25.84 15.24 -18.13
N ALA A 823 -26.93 15.49 -18.86
CA ALA A 823 -27.11 15.13 -20.26
C ALA A 823 -25.99 15.66 -21.18
N ARG A 824 -25.45 16.85 -20.88
CA ARG A 824 -24.56 17.59 -21.79
C ARG A 824 -23.28 16.85 -22.17
N LEU A 825 -22.54 16.30 -21.20
CA LEU A 825 -21.33 15.52 -21.47
C LEU A 825 -21.56 14.03 -21.56
N LEU A 826 -22.66 13.55 -20.96
CA LEU A 826 -23.07 12.16 -21.06
C LEU A 826 -23.45 11.76 -22.49
N VAL A 827 -24.16 12.63 -23.21
CA VAL A 827 -24.61 12.45 -24.61
C VAL A 827 -25.20 11.06 -24.87
N ASN A 828 -25.97 10.54 -23.92
CA ASN A 828 -26.66 9.26 -23.99
C ASN A 828 -27.97 9.32 -23.21
N SER A 829 -29.08 9.20 -23.94
CA SER A 829 -30.42 9.37 -23.39
C SER A 829 -30.80 8.24 -22.44
N GLU A 830 -30.45 7.01 -22.80
CA GLU A 830 -30.80 5.81 -22.03
C GLU A 830 -30.17 5.86 -20.63
N VAL A 831 -28.89 6.22 -20.58
CA VAL A 831 -28.16 6.37 -19.29
C VAL A 831 -28.71 7.54 -18.48
N LEU A 832 -29.03 8.67 -19.12
CA LEU A 832 -29.64 9.81 -18.42
C LEU A 832 -30.98 9.43 -17.75
N GLU A 833 -31.85 8.77 -18.48
CA GLU A 833 -33.16 8.36 -17.95
C GLU A 833 -33.00 7.29 -16.86
N ALA A 834 -32.01 6.38 -16.98
CA ALA A 834 -31.69 5.41 -15.94
C ALA A 834 -31.23 6.10 -14.63
N VAL A 835 -30.38 7.12 -14.75
CA VAL A 835 -29.94 7.93 -13.59
C VAL A 835 -31.13 8.67 -12.96
N LYS A 836 -32.02 9.24 -13.77
CA LYS A 836 -33.22 9.93 -13.28
C LYS A 836 -34.17 9.01 -12.55
N ARG A 837 -34.36 7.77 -13.04
CA ARG A 837 -35.17 6.74 -12.35
C ARG A 837 -34.56 6.25 -11.05
N GLY A 838 -33.20 6.44 -10.84
CA GLY A 838 -32.48 5.94 -9.70
C GLY A 838 -32.01 4.48 -9.88
N ASP A 839 -31.84 4.03 -11.13
CA ASP A 839 -31.29 2.70 -11.45
C ASP A 839 -29.87 2.57 -10.84
N THR A 840 -29.52 1.34 -10.46
CA THR A 840 -28.20 1.13 -9.88
C THR A 840 -27.10 1.29 -10.95
N PRO A 841 -25.90 1.80 -10.60
CA PRO A 841 -24.79 1.92 -11.53
C PRO A 841 -24.44 0.61 -12.24
N GLN A 842 -24.63 -0.54 -11.58
CA GLN A 842 -24.44 -1.86 -12.20
C GLN A 842 -25.48 -2.12 -13.31
N MET A 843 -26.74 -1.72 -13.12
CA MET A 843 -27.77 -1.87 -14.17
C MET A 843 -27.44 -0.99 -15.37
N ILE A 844 -26.96 0.22 -15.13
CA ILE A 844 -26.53 1.16 -16.18
C ILE A 844 -25.38 0.58 -17.01
N GLU A 845 -24.36 0.02 -16.35
CA GLU A 845 -23.24 -0.62 -17.04
C GLU A 845 -23.67 -1.85 -17.85
N ASN A 846 -24.53 -2.68 -17.25
CA ASN A 846 -25.04 -3.88 -17.94
C ASN A 846 -25.84 -3.52 -19.19
N ALA A 847 -26.61 -2.44 -19.16
CA ALA A 847 -27.34 -1.95 -20.32
C ALA A 847 -26.40 -1.45 -21.43
N ALA A 848 -25.26 -0.87 -21.06
CA ALA A 848 -24.24 -0.40 -22.01
C ALA A 848 -23.33 -1.52 -22.54
N ALA A 849 -23.28 -2.68 -21.90
CA ALA A 849 -22.30 -3.74 -22.18
C ALA A 849 -22.32 -4.20 -23.64
N ALA A 850 -23.48 -4.51 -24.19
CA ALA A 850 -23.62 -4.97 -25.59
C ALA A 850 -23.13 -3.91 -26.60
N LYS A 851 -23.40 -2.62 -26.35
CA LYS A 851 -22.93 -1.50 -27.18
C LYS A 851 -21.41 -1.32 -27.07
N ASN A 852 -20.85 -1.56 -25.89
CA ASN A 852 -19.40 -1.52 -25.67
C ASN A 852 -18.69 -2.71 -26.36
N ASP A 853 -19.29 -3.90 -26.35
CA ASP A 853 -18.78 -5.06 -27.08
C ASP A 853 -18.82 -4.83 -28.59
N GLU A 854 -19.88 -4.20 -29.10
CA GLU A 854 -19.96 -3.79 -30.51
C GLU A 854 -18.86 -2.77 -30.82
N PHE A 855 -18.68 -1.75 -29.99
CA PHE A 855 -17.62 -0.77 -30.17
C PHE A 855 -16.24 -1.45 -30.13
N ALA A 856 -15.99 -2.40 -29.23
CA ALA A 856 -14.74 -3.14 -29.15
C ALA A 856 -14.42 -3.88 -30.47
N ARG A 857 -15.44 -4.51 -31.08
CA ARG A 857 -15.30 -5.14 -32.41
C ARG A 857 -15.02 -4.13 -33.51
N ARG A 858 -15.72 -2.99 -33.54
CA ARG A 858 -15.49 -1.91 -34.52
C ARG A 858 -14.09 -1.34 -34.35
N ARG A 859 -13.69 -1.00 -33.09
CA ARG A 859 -12.37 -0.48 -32.74
C ARG A 859 -11.24 -1.37 -33.24
N ALA A 860 -11.40 -2.69 -33.13
CA ALA A 860 -10.36 -3.66 -33.51
C ALA A 860 -9.89 -3.53 -34.99
N LEU A 861 -10.73 -2.97 -35.85
CA LEU A 861 -10.39 -2.74 -37.27
C LEU A 861 -9.39 -1.60 -37.49
N TYR A 862 -9.26 -0.71 -36.50
CA TYR A 862 -8.48 0.52 -36.60
C TYR A 862 -7.27 0.57 -35.68
N LEU A 863 -6.98 -0.53 -34.96
CA LEU A 863 -5.85 -0.58 -34.03
C LEU A 863 -4.52 -0.60 -34.80
N LEU A 864 -3.62 0.29 -34.46
CA LEU A 864 -2.28 0.44 -35.00
C LEU A 864 -1.21 -0.24 -34.16
N TYR A 865 -1.52 -0.50 -32.90
CA TYR A 865 -0.63 -1.02 -31.86
C TYR A 865 -1.23 -2.27 -31.20
N LYS A 866 -0.34 -3.13 -30.65
CA LYS A 866 -0.72 -4.35 -29.93
C LYS A 866 -0.93 -4.14 -28.43
#